data_6481d79fc7ed535421e9f5e53eee112a
#
_entry.id   6481d79fc7ed535421e9f5e53eee112a
#
_cell.length_a   1.000
_cell.length_b   1.000
_cell.length_c   1.000
_cell.angle_alpha   90.00
_cell.angle_beta   90.00
_cell.angle_gamma   90.00
#
_symmetry.space_group_name_H-M   'P 1'
#
loop_
_entity.id
_entity.type
_entity.pdbx_description
1 polymer ?
#
loop_
_entity_poly.entity_id
_entity_poly.type
_entity_poly.pdbx_seq_one_letter_code
_entity_poly.pdbx_strand_id
1 'polypeptide(L)'
;MKKNYDVLEFYKIINELIDLSRLEKTKEKFLDIDIIKEKSILDRELMLMKEMIDFYKYDDGLELAGLADITKMMNSIDIIGSYLSVEDLATLKKNLTIFRISKSRAKNVRDKYKTIWNLFSDVEEVREIENFISEAINDEGILKDDASIGLRDVRRQKQNINANIKEKFDELISNKNTQNAIQERIVTQRNDRYVIAVKTDFKGLIKGIEHDRSATGSTVYIEPLNVVSLNNKLREYEAREREEIRKILLRITEIVKTKKEEILEIKEILERLDFIDAKTTYSVNKKCIVPKIINKEYLKLVEARHPLIDENTVVPINFELGNPENIMLITGPNTGGKTVTLKVAGLLTIMALSGIPIPANEKTEVGYFHNVLADIGDEQSLEQNLSSFSGHVSKIKDIIEHASSKSLVLTDELGSGTDPMEGAAFAMAIIDYLNKKHVTSIITTHYSEVKAYAFNTTGIKSASMEFNVETLSPTYRLLEGIPGESNALIIARKYGISEEIIENAKSYISEDNQRVEEMLKSIKEKNDKLEMMHAQLEATRAELDKQKNIYEQKMIKLENEKNEIIKRAYEEADNYLKNMQAKAKNLIDKINSEESKKEDAKNAQRSLNMLRESFITDKKKNVKEKKIITQNVDFAVGEEVLVKTMNQNGKILKIMPDNRIQVQTGILKLVVSTDDIVKIQKKKTNKFKNFASLKRTSQVRGEIDLRGMNADEAIAELETYMDRAMLTGYHEIYIIHGKGTMVLRKKIHEYLRTSKYVAEFKDANQNEGGVGCTVVTLK
;
A
#
# COMPACT_ATOMS: atom_id res chain seq x y z
N MET A 1 9.62 -26.32 -9.97
CA MET A 1 9.13 -25.00 -9.54
C MET A 1 10.25 -24.06 -9.10
N LYS A 2 11.22 -24.47 -8.24
CA LYS A 2 12.32 -23.58 -7.81
C LYS A 2 13.12 -22.95 -8.98
N LYS A 3 13.34 -23.66 -10.10
CA LYS A 3 14.05 -23.12 -11.29
C LYS A 3 13.36 -21.89 -11.92
N ASN A 4 12.02 -21.79 -11.85
CA ASN A 4 11.29 -20.64 -12.38
C ASN A 4 11.45 -19.39 -11.50
N TYR A 5 11.68 -19.59 -10.18
CA TYR A 5 11.90 -18.48 -9.25
C TYR A 5 13.28 -17.85 -9.42
N ASP A 6 14.29 -18.66 -9.83
CA ASP A 6 15.65 -18.17 -10.08
C ASP A 6 15.67 -17.20 -11.26
N VAL A 7 14.95 -17.51 -12.34
CA VAL A 7 14.86 -16.65 -13.53
C VAL A 7 14.18 -15.30 -13.21
N LEU A 8 13.22 -15.31 -12.27
CA LEU A 8 12.53 -14.12 -11.78
C LEU A 8 13.29 -13.38 -10.66
N GLU A 9 14.50 -13.85 -10.31
CA GLU A 9 15.37 -13.26 -9.29
C GLU A 9 14.78 -13.25 -7.88
N PHE A 10 13.80 -14.12 -7.60
CA PHE A 10 13.14 -14.19 -6.29
C PHE A 10 14.13 -14.52 -5.18
N TYR A 11 15.17 -15.32 -5.47
CA TYR A 11 16.24 -15.64 -4.51
C TYR A 11 16.97 -14.38 -3.99
N LYS A 12 17.08 -13.30 -4.80
CA LYS A 12 17.69 -12.05 -4.36
C LYS A 12 16.84 -11.36 -3.29
N ILE A 13 15.52 -11.40 -3.43
CA ILE A 13 14.60 -10.90 -2.41
C ILE A 13 14.71 -11.71 -1.12
N ILE A 14 14.80 -13.04 -1.26
CA ILE A 14 15.01 -13.93 -0.12
C ILE A 14 16.32 -13.61 0.60
N ASN A 15 17.40 -13.34 -0.12
CA ASN A 15 18.68 -12.94 0.47
C ASN A 15 18.57 -11.61 1.23
N GLU A 16 17.87 -10.59 0.68
CA GLU A 16 17.62 -9.34 1.41
C GLU A 16 16.82 -9.59 2.71
N LEU A 17 15.86 -10.52 2.71
CA LEU A 17 15.10 -10.89 3.91
C LEU A 17 15.95 -11.68 4.93
N ILE A 18 16.85 -12.56 4.45
CA ILE A 18 17.81 -13.28 5.28
C ILE A 18 18.76 -12.32 5.98
N ASP A 19 19.25 -11.31 5.27
CA ASP A 19 20.15 -10.30 5.84
C ASP A 19 19.47 -9.44 6.94
N LEU A 20 18.15 -9.29 6.85
CA LEU A 20 17.35 -8.60 7.87
C LEU A 20 16.99 -9.51 9.07
N SER A 21 17.16 -10.82 8.94
CA SER A 21 16.83 -11.80 9.98
C SER A 21 17.97 -11.93 11.00
N ARG A 22 17.60 -12.16 12.25
CA ARG A 22 18.55 -12.33 13.37
C ARG A 22 18.87 -13.79 13.66
N LEU A 23 17.88 -14.68 13.53
CA LEU A 23 17.98 -16.07 13.91
C LEU A 23 18.27 -16.98 12.71
N GLU A 24 19.19 -17.95 12.88
CA GLU A 24 19.51 -18.93 11.82
C GLU A 24 18.28 -19.71 11.36
N LYS A 25 17.41 -20.11 12.30
CA LYS A 25 16.18 -20.83 11.96
C LYS A 25 15.20 -19.98 11.12
N THR A 26 15.20 -18.66 11.31
CA THR A 26 14.45 -17.72 10.48
C THR A 26 15.01 -17.67 9.05
N LYS A 27 16.34 -17.67 8.92
CA LYS A 27 17.01 -17.71 7.62
C LYS A 27 16.69 -18.99 6.86
N GLU A 28 16.73 -20.14 7.53
CA GLU A 28 16.31 -21.43 6.95
C GLU A 28 14.87 -21.40 6.45
N LYS A 29 13.94 -20.82 7.24
CA LYS A 29 12.52 -20.64 6.81
C LYS A 29 12.39 -19.81 5.54
N PHE A 30 13.22 -18.78 5.36
CA PHE A 30 13.21 -17.97 4.13
C PHE A 30 13.73 -18.76 2.92
N LEU A 31 14.70 -19.66 3.08
CA LEU A 31 15.16 -20.53 2.00
C LEU A 31 14.10 -21.53 1.52
N ASP A 32 13.18 -21.89 2.39
CA ASP A 32 12.09 -22.83 2.09
C ASP A 32 10.77 -22.14 1.71
N ILE A 33 10.75 -20.80 1.62
CA ILE A 33 9.53 -20.06 1.30
C ILE A 33 9.01 -20.40 -0.11
N ASP A 34 7.72 -20.57 -0.25
CA ASP A 34 7.04 -20.89 -1.51
C ASP A 34 5.65 -20.25 -1.52
N ILE A 35 4.95 -20.31 -2.65
CA ILE A 35 3.56 -19.89 -2.79
C ILE A 35 2.67 -20.64 -1.80
N ILE A 36 1.90 -19.92 -1.02
CA ILE A 36 0.96 -20.46 -0.04
C ILE A 36 -0.25 -21.05 -0.77
N LYS A 37 -0.40 -22.37 -0.69
CA LYS A 37 -1.44 -23.12 -1.45
C LYS A 37 -2.83 -23.05 -0.84
N GLU A 38 -2.97 -22.55 0.37
CA GLU A 38 -4.26 -22.40 1.05
C GLU A 38 -4.57 -20.91 1.22
N LYS A 39 -5.63 -20.46 0.55
CA LYS A 39 -6.01 -19.04 0.54
C LYS A 39 -6.29 -18.48 1.93
N SER A 40 -6.90 -19.27 2.80
CA SER A 40 -7.21 -18.86 4.18
C SER A 40 -5.95 -18.56 5.01
N ILE A 41 -4.86 -19.30 4.75
CA ILE A 41 -3.54 -19.06 5.37
C ILE A 41 -2.92 -17.80 4.77
N LEU A 42 -2.95 -17.67 3.44
CA LEU A 42 -2.42 -16.48 2.77
C LEU A 42 -3.12 -15.20 3.23
N ASP A 43 -4.44 -15.20 3.28
CA ASP A 43 -5.23 -14.04 3.71
C ASP A 43 -4.88 -13.63 5.17
N ARG A 44 -4.64 -14.61 6.06
CA ARG A 44 -4.18 -14.36 7.44
C ARG A 44 -2.77 -13.77 7.49
N GLU A 45 -1.84 -14.34 6.72
CA GLU A 45 -0.46 -13.83 6.65
C GLU A 45 -0.42 -12.40 6.12
N LEU A 46 -1.16 -12.12 5.05
CA LEU A 46 -1.23 -10.79 4.47
C LEU A 46 -1.92 -9.79 5.40
N MET A 47 -2.96 -10.20 6.12
CA MET A 47 -3.60 -9.35 7.12
C MET A 47 -2.63 -9.01 8.25
N LEU A 48 -1.88 -10.01 8.75
CA LEU A 48 -0.85 -9.80 9.75
C LEU A 48 0.25 -8.84 9.24
N MET A 49 0.71 -9.02 8.00
CA MET A 49 1.69 -8.12 7.39
C MET A 49 1.17 -6.68 7.28
N LYS A 50 -0.11 -6.50 6.93
CA LYS A 50 -0.73 -5.17 6.88
C LYS A 50 -0.74 -4.51 8.26
N GLU A 51 -1.22 -5.23 9.28
CA GLU A 51 -1.21 -4.74 10.66
C GLU A 51 0.22 -4.40 11.13
N MET A 52 1.21 -5.24 10.81
CA MET A 52 2.60 -5.01 11.20
C MET A 52 3.22 -3.79 10.53
N ILE A 53 2.98 -3.58 9.23
CA ILE A 53 3.44 -2.38 8.52
C ILE A 53 2.81 -1.12 9.15
N ASP A 54 1.51 -1.15 9.44
CA ASP A 54 0.82 -0.03 10.08
C ASP A 54 1.33 0.20 11.51
N PHE A 55 1.61 -0.86 12.26
CA PHE A 55 2.17 -0.80 13.62
C PHE A 55 3.57 -0.15 13.62
N TYR A 56 4.40 -0.45 12.62
CA TYR A 56 5.73 0.16 12.46
C TYR A 56 5.67 1.62 11.99
N LYS A 57 4.68 1.98 11.19
CA LYS A 57 4.53 3.35 10.65
C LYS A 57 3.91 4.34 11.62
N TYR A 58 2.95 3.89 12.42
CA TYR A 58 2.06 4.77 13.20
C TYR A 58 2.13 4.57 14.70
N ASP A 59 2.78 3.48 15.15
CA ASP A 59 2.93 3.13 16.57
C ASP A 59 4.40 2.68 16.80
N ASP A 60 4.75 2.22 17.98
CA ASP A 60 6.15 1.95 18.37
C ASP A 60 6.80 0.71 17.71
N GLY A 61 6.06 -0.10 16.97
CA GLY A 61 6.56 -1.35 16.39
C GLY A 61 7.01 -2.38 17.44
N LEU A 62 7.73 -3.43 17.00
CA LEU A 62 8.32 -4.43 17.88
C LEU A 62 9.75 -4.00 18.32
N GLU A 63 10.18 -4.52 19.48
CA GLU A 63 11.54 -4.34 19.98
C GLU A 63 12.26 -5.69 19.94
N LEU A 64 13.00 -5.95 18.86
CA LEU A 64 13.72 -7.20 18.69
C LEU A 64 15.25 -7.04 18.73
N ALA A 65 15.75 -5.86 19.11
CA ALA A 65 17.18 -5.59 19.16
C ALA A 65 17.89 -6.51 20.15
N GLY A 66 18.82 -7.30 19.63
CA GLY A 66 19.62 -8.24 20.41
C GLY A 66 18.94 -9.58 20.70
N LEU A 67 17.89 -9.90 19.96
CA LEU A 67 17.35 -11.28 19.91
C LEU A 67 18.45 -12.24 19.45
N ALA A 68 18.58 -13.36 20.14
CA ALA A 68 19.58 -14.38 19.85
C ALA A 68 19.01 -15.79 19.99
N ASP A 69 19.63 -16.75 19.31
CA ASP A 69 19.19 -18.15 19.37
C ASP A 69 19.55 -18.81 20.71
N ILE A 70 18.54 -19.37 21.37
CA ILE A 70 18.68 -20.09 22.63
C ILE A 70 18.51 -21.62 22.48
N THR A 71 18.44 -22.13 21.25
CA THR A 71 18.17 -23.55 21.00
C THR A 71 19.21 -24.47 21.63
N LYS A 72 20.51 -24.14 21.46
CA LYS A 72 21.60 -24.96 22.00
C LYS A 72 21.60 -25.00 23.52
N MET A 73 21.39 -23.83 24.16
CA MET A 73 21.35 -23.76 25.62
C MET A 73 20.16 -24.51 26.19
N MET A 74 18.97 -24.41 25.59
CA MET A 74 17.76 -25.11 26.04
C MET A 74 17.85 -26.64 25.88
N ASN A 75 18.63 -27.12 24.93
CA ASN A 75 18.94 -28.54 24.80
C ASN A 75 19.95 -29.02 25.85
N SER A 76 20.90 -28.17 26.26
CA SER A 76 21.95 -28.53 27.20
C SER A 76 21.48 -28.65 28.66
N ILE A 77 20.39 -27.98 29.05
CA ILE A 77 19.88 -27.99 30.43
C ILE A 77 19.34 -29.36 30.87
N ASP A 78 19.06 -30.29 29.94
CA ASP A 78 18.59 -31.65 30.27
C ASP A 78 19.74 -32.57 30.68
N ILE A 79 20.99 -32.21 30.43
CA ILE A 79 22.15 -33.02 30.78
C ILE A 79 22.37 -32.92 32.30
N ILE A 80 22.44 -34.05 32.96
CA ILE A 80 22.64 -34.10 34.42
C ILE A 80 23.94 -33.41 34.80
N GLY A 81 23.86 -32.44 35.69
CA GLY A 81 25.03 -31.69 36.19
C GLY A 81 25.52 -30.55 35.26
N SER A 82 24.87 -30.34 34.12
CA SER A 82 25.12 -29.16 33.28
C SER A 82 24.54 -27.90 33.96
N TYR A 83 25.11 -26.76 33.61
CA TYR A 83 24.57 -25.45 33.97
C TYR A 83 24.77 -24.46 32.82
N LEU A 84 23.90 -23.50 32.75
CA LEU A 84 24.01 -22.39 31.78
C LEU A 84 25.13 -21.44 32.21
N SER A 85 25.92 -20.99 31.26
CA SER A 85 26.95 -19.96 31.49
C SER A 85 26.31 -18.59 31.84
N VAL A 86 27.11 -17.68 32.32
CA VAL A 86 26.64 -16.30 32.58
C VAL A 86 26.14 -15.64 31.28
N GLU A 87 26.80 -15.91 30.16
CA GLU A 87 26.43 -15.42 28.83
C GLU A 87 25.11 -16.03 28.33
N ASP A 88 24.91 -17.34 28.56
CA ASP A 88 23.64 -18.02 28.22
C ASP A 88 22.48 -17.42 29.02
N LEU A 89 22.65 -17.22 30.32
CA LEU A 89 21.62 -16.64 31.19
C LEU A 89 21.33 -15.18 30.82
N ALA A 90 22.35 -14.38 30.48
CA ALA A 90 22.17 -13.02 30.02
C ALA A 90 21.39 -12.98 28.69
N THR A 91 21.70 -13.91 27.78
CA THR A 91 20.99 -14.06 26.49
C THR A 91 19.55 -14.48 26.72
N LEU A 92 19.30 -15.45 27.60
CA LEU A 92 17.93 -15.87 27.96
C LEU A 92 17.13 -14.70 28.54
N LYS A 93 17.71 -13.99 29.54
CA LYS A 93 17.07 -12.80 30.12
C LYS A 93 16.69 -11.78 29.05
N LYS A 94 17.61 -11.51 28.11
CA LYS A 94 17.37 -10.55 27.02
C LYS A 94 16.20 -10.98 26.14
N ASN A 95 16.14 -12.26 25.74
CA ASN A 95 15.03 -12.78 24.95
C ASN A 95 13.69 -12.68 25.70
N LEU A 96 13.66 -13.01 26.99
CA LEU A 96 12.45 -12.89 27.82
C LEU A 96 12.01 -11.42 27.94
N THR A 97 12.94 -10.51 28.11
CA THR A 97 12.68 -9.07 28.16
C THR A 97 12.13 -8.56 26.81
N ILE A 98 12.73 -8.97 25.68
CA ILE A 98 12.23 -8.67 24.32
C ILE A 98 10.80 -9.14 24.16
N PHE A 99 10.50 -10.39 24.54
CA PHE A 99 9.15 -10.93 24.46
C PHE A 99 8.16 -10.10 25.29
N ARG A 100 8.51 -9.81 26.55
CA ARG A 100 7.66 -9.04 27.47
C ARG A 100 7.38 -7.62 26.95
N ILE A 101 8.40 -6.92 26.46
CA ILE A 101 8.24 -5.57 25.89
C ILE A 101 7.35 -5.63 24.64
N SER A 102 7.61 -6.56 23.73
CA SER A 102 6.84 -6.74 22.51
C SER A 102 5.38 -7.09 22.81
N LYS A 103 5.14 -7.99 23.76
CA LYS A 103 3.79 -8.34 24.23
C LYS A 103 3.07 -7.13 24.86
N SER A 104 3.78 -6.32 25.67
CA SER A 104 3.21 -5.12 26.27
C SER A 104 2.83 -4.08 25.22
N ARG A 105 3.68 -3.84 24.22
CA ARG A 105 3.38 -2.94 23.09
C ARG A 105 2.17 -3.44 22.31
N ALA A 106 2.13 -4.73 21.94
CA ALA A 106 1.00 -5.34 21.24
C ALA A 106 -0.31 -5.26 22.06
N LYS A 107 -0.23 -5.41 23.39
CA LYS A 107 -1.38 -5.29 24.29
C LYS A 107 -2.00 -3.90 24.28
N ASN A 108 -1.18 -2.86 24.24
CA ASN A 108 -1.63 -1.46 24.24
C ASN A 108 -2.43 -1.10 23.00
N VAL A 109 -2.18 -1.78 21.88
CA VAL A 109 -2.81 -1.54 20.57
C VAL A 109 -3.74 -2.69 20.12
N ARG A 110 -4.09 -3.61 21.01
CA ARG A 110 -4.85 -4.84 20.71
C ARG A 110 -6.19 -4.61 20.01
N ASP A 111 -6.86 -3.49 20.32
CA ASP A 111 -8.15 -3.16 19.74
C ASP A 111 -8.02 -2.70 18.28
N LYS A 112 -6.85 -2.15 17.93
CA LYS A 112 -6.49 -1.69 16.58
C LYS A 112 -5.90 -2.83 15.74
N TYR A 113 -5.01 -3.67 16.32
CA TYR A 113 -4.25 -4.72 15.64
C TYR A 113 -4.50 -6.09 16.29
N LYS A 114 -5.64 -6.66 15.98
CA LYS A 114 -6.10 -7.93 16.60
C LYS A 114 -5.23 -9.11 16.22
N THR A 115 -4.75 -9.15 14.98
CA THR A 115 -3.95 -10.28 14.48
C THR A 115 -2.57 -10.30 15.13
N ILE A 116 -1.98 -9.13 15.37
CA ILE A 116 -0.73 -9.01 16.16
C ILE A 116 -0.94 -9.48 17.59
N TRP A 117 -2.01 -9.03 18.25
CA TRP A 117 -2.29 -9.46 19.62
C TRP A 117 -2.47 -10.98 19.75
N ASN A 118 -3.12 -11.61 18.78
CA ASN A 118 -3.33 -13.07 18.79
C ASN A 118 -2.03 -13.88 18.78
N LEU A 119 -0.89 -13.31 18.34
CA LEU A 119 0.41 -13.97 18.43
C LEU A 119 0.90 -14.11 19.89
N PHE A 120 0.43 -13.24 20.78
CA PHE A 120 0.91 -13.16 22.17
C PHE A 120 -0.12 -13.62 23.20
N SER A 121 -1.40 -13.71 22.82
CA SER A 121 -2.52 -13.87 23.78
C SER A 121 -2.40 -15.10 24.66
N ASP A 122 -1.94 -16.20 24.07
CA ASP A 122 -1.97 -17.53 24.69
C ASP A 122 -0.65 -17.93 25.37
N VAL A 123 0.42 -17.14 25.22
CA VAL A 123 1.74 -17.41 25.77
C VAL A 123 1.98 -16.55 27.01
N GLU A 124 2.28 -17.18 28.14
CA GLU A 124 2.51 -16.49 29.40
C GLU A 124 3.93 -15.90 29.52
N GLU A 125 4.06 -14.83 30.31
CA GLU A 125 5.35 -14.24 30.63
C GLU A 125 6.00 -14.99 31.79
N VAL A 126 7.27 -15.36 31.67
CA VAL A 126 8.04 -16.02 32.75
C VAL A 126 8.87 -14.99 33.53
N ARG A 127 8.19 -14.00 34.14
CA ARG A 127 8.84 -12.90 34.89
C ARG A 127 9.70 -13.39 36.06
N GLU A 128 9.33 -14.50 36.68
CA GLU A 128 10.09 -15.09 37.76
C GLU A 128 11.52 -15.40 37.31
N ILE A 129 11.69 -16.00 36.14
CA ILE A 129 13.01 -16.32 35.59
C ILE A 129 13.79 -15.06 35.29
N GLU A 130 13.16 -14.05 34.65
CA GLU A 130 13.78 -12.78 34.37
C GLU A 130 14.29 -12.10 35.66
N ASN A 131 13.49 -12.14 36.73
CA ASN A 131 13.86 -11.57 38.02
C ASN A 131 15.02 -12.35 38.65
N PHE A 132 14.96 -13.70 38.74
CA PHE A 132 16.04 -14.52 39.29
C PHE A 132 17.37 -14.29 38.57
N ILE A 133 17.36 -14.22 37.24
CA ILE A 133 18.56 -13.93 36.49
C ILE A 133 19.03 -12.49 36.79
N SER A 134 18.11 -11.51 36.89
CA SER A 134 18.42 -10.11 37.17
C SER A 134 18.98 -9.88 38.57
N GLU A 135 18.63 -10.70 39.56
CA GLU A 135 19.24 -10.66 40.90
C GLU A 135 20.72 -11.05 40.85
N ALA A 136 21.08 -12.02 40.01
CA ALA A 136 22.45 -12.54 39.91
C ALA A 136 23.32 -11.84 38.86
N ILE A 137 22.72 -11.42 37.72
CA ILE A 137 23.45 -10.90 36.56
C ILE A 137 22.97 -9.48 36.27
N ASN A 138 23.92 -8.54 36.08
CA ASN A 138 23.60 -7.16 35.72
C ASN A 138 23.22 -7.03 34.23
N ASP A 139 22.87 -5.81 33.79
CA ASP A 139 22.46 -5.56 32.41
C ASP A 139 23.63 -5.64 31.40
N GLU A 140 24.87 -5.61 31.87
CA GLU A 140 26.08 -5.82 31.07
C GLU A 140 26.42 -7.29 30.87
N GLY A 141 25.64 -8.20 31.45
CA GLY A 141 25.88 -9.65 31.39
C GLY A 141 26.99 -10.14 32.32
N ILE A 142 27.26 -9.43 33.42
CA ILE A 142 28.29 -9.76 34.38
C ILE A 142 27.62 -10.23 35.70
N LEU A 143 28.19 -11.30 36.28
CA LEU A 143 27.70 -11.81 37.57
C LEU A 143 28.01 -10.79 38.70
N LYS A 144 26.98 -10.36 39.40
CA LYS A 144 27.06 -9.38 40.49
C LYS A 144 27.87 -9.90 41.64
N ASP A 145 28.53 -9.02 42.40
CA ASP A 145 29.33 -9.39 43.58
C ASP A 145 28.45 -9.93 44.70
N ASP A 146 27.24 -9.48 44.78
CA ASP A 146 26.24 -9.83 45.76
C ASP A 146 25.21 -10.90 45.31
N ALA A 147 25.48 -11.58 44.16
CA ALA A 147 24.64 -12.65 43.64
C ALA A 147 24.42 -13.81 44.67
N SER A 148 25.37 -13.99 45.61
CA SER A 148 25.17 -14.78 46.82
C SER A 148 26.02 -14.22 47.99
N ILE A 149 25.65 -14.53 49.22
CA ILE A 149 26.45 -14.19 50.43
C ILE A 149 27.82 -14.82 50.32
N GLY A 150 27.93 -16.07 49.87
CA GLY A 150 29.20 -16.80 49.70
C GLY A 150 30.11 -16.11 48.68
N LEU A 151 29.60 -15.72 47.50
CA LEU A 151 30.39 -15.04 46.46
C LEU A 151 30.92 -13.69 46.96
N ARG A 152 30.04 -12.91 47.58
CA ARG A 152 30.40 -11.60 48.15
C ARG A 152 31.53 -11.72 49.16
N ASP A 153 31.45 -12.65 50.08
CA ASP A 153 32.47 -12.86 51.09
C ASP A 153 33.80 -13.31 50.49
N VAL A 154 33.76 -14.23 49.51
CA VAL A 154 34.97 -14.70 48.80
C VAL A 154 35.60 -13.57 48.00
N ARG A 155 34.86 -12.76 47.26
CA ARG A 155 35.39 -11.62 46.50
C ARG A 155 35.98 -10.56 47.42
N ARG A 156 35.33 -10.30 48.56
CA ARG A 156 35.85 -9.37 49.57
C ARG A 156 37.20 -9.84 50.13
N GLN A 157 37.30 -11.16 50.48
CA GLN A 157 38.57 -11.72 50.94
C GLN A 157 39.67 -11.68 49.90
N LYS A 158 39.33 -11.97 48.65
CA LYS A 158 40.21 -11.88 47.48
C LYS A 158 40.73 -10.46 47.28
N GLN A 159 39.88 -9.42 47.39
CA GLN A 159 40.27 -8.02 47.35
C GLN A 159 41.25 -7.64 48.48
N ASN A 160 40.98 -8.10 49.71
CA ASN A 160 41.85 -7.88 50.84
C ASN A 160 43.22 -8.52 50.64
N ILE A 161 43.27 -9.77 50.14
CA ILE A 161 44.54 -10.46 49.83
C ILE A 161 45.32 -9.72 48.75
N ASN A 162 44.66 -9.27 47.68
CA ASN A 162 45.29 -8.49 46.64
C ASN A 162 45.84 -7.17 47.14
N ALA A 163 45.13 -6.49 48.02
CA ALA A 163 45.66 -5.26 48.71
C ALA A 163 46.90 -5.56 49.52
N ASN A 164 46.88 -6.67 50.32
CA ASN A 164 48.04 -7.07 51.11
C ASN A 164 49.25 -7.49 50.23
N ILE A 165 49.02 -8.19 49.13
CA ILE A 165 50.04 -8.51 48.15
C ILE A 165 50.66 -7.26 47.59
N LYS A 166 49.88 -6.29 47.19
CA LYS A 166 50.34 -5.00 46.67
C LYS A 166 51.20 -4.27 47.72
N GLU A 167 50.72 -4.20 48.96
CA GLU A 167 51.48 -3.59 50.07
C GLU A 167 52.86 -4.23 50.26
N LYS A 168 52.92 -5.60 50.25
CA LYS A 168 54.19 -6.32 50.35
C LYS A 168 55.16 -6.07 49.21
N PHE A 169 54.68 -5.91 48.01
CA PHE A 169 55.52 -5.55 46.88
C PHE A 169 55.95 -4.08 46.94
N ASP A 170 55.08 -3.17 47.38
CA ASP A 170 55.43 -1.76 47.55
C ASP A 170 56.52 -1.56 48.65
N GLU A 171 56.43 -2.35 49.73
CA GLU A 171 57.50 -2.44 50.73
C GLU A 171 58.87 -2.86 50.17
N LEU A 172 58.85 -3.93 49.26
CA LEU A 172 60.06 -4.42 48.61
C LEU A 172 60.65 -3.44 47.60
N ILE A 173 59.80 -2.76 46.83
CA ILE A 173 60.21 -1.80 45.80
C ILE A 173 60.76 -0.55 46.45
N SER A 174 60.30 -0.13 47.62
CA SER A 174 60.74 1.07 48.36
C SER A 174 61.98 0.83 49.23
N ASN A 175 62.33 -0.42 49.50
CA ASN A 175 63.48 -0.76 50.34
C ASN A 175 64.81 -0.54 49.62
N LYS A 176 65.66 0.34 50.16
CA LYS A 176 66.97 0.73 49.60
C LYS A 176 67.88 -0.49 49.29
N ASN A 177 67.78 -1.58 50.05
CA ASN A 177 68.65 -2.76 49.88
C ASN A 177 68.23 -3.63 48.70
N THR A 178 66.93 -3.63 48.32
CA THR A 178 66.38 -4.45 47.25
C THR A 178 66.11 -3.66 45.97
N GLN A 179 66.01 -2.37 46.04
CA GLN A 179 65.69 -1.45 44.94
C GLN A 179 66.59 -1.64 43.71
N ASN A 180 67.89 -1.85 43.93
CA ASN A 180 68.91 -1.99 42.86
C ASN A 180 68.84 -3.37 42.18
N ALA A 181 68.27 -4.37 42.85
CA ALA A 181 68.04 -5.72 42.32
C ALA A 181 66.83 -5.83 41.40
N ILE A 182 65.86 -4.93 41.54
CA ILE A 182 64.64 -4.94 40.77
C ILE A 182 64.92 -4.38 39.37
N GLN A 183 64.55 -5.18 38.35
CA GLN A 183 64.70 -4.80 36.95
C GLN A 183 63.64 -3.83 36.53
N GLU A 184 62.38 -4.12 36.88
CA GLU A 184 61.19 -3.31 36.60
C GLU A 184 60.39 -3.14 37.89
N ARG A 185 59.95 -1.92 38.20
CA ARG A 185 59.17 -1.61 39.41
C ARG A 185 57.67 -1.91 39.20
N ILE A 186 57.37 -2.98 38.44
CA ILE A 186 56.04 -3.41 38.11
C ILE A 186 55.87 -4.86 38.62
N VAL A 187 54.77 -5.07 39.36
CA VAL A 187 54.35 -6.42 39.77
C VAL A 187 53.67 -7.08 38.60
N THR A 188 54.12 -8.26 38.24
CA THR A 188 53.58 -9.05 37.14
C THR A 188 53.07 -10.39 37.65
N GLN A 189 52.27 -11.09 36.83
CA GLN A 189 51.86 -12.47 37.08
C GLN A 189 52.64 -13.43 36.21
N ARG A 190 53.15 -14.53 36.82
CA ARG A 190 53.69 -15.70 36.13
C ARG A 190 53.16 -16.95 36.80
N ASN A 191 52.68 -17.91 35.99
CA ASN A 191 52.06 -19.13 36.48
C ASN A 191 50.98 -18.85 37.55
N ASP A 192 50.13 -17.86 37.32
CA ASP A 192 49.06 -17.37 38.20
C ASP A 192 49.53 -16.93 39.59
N ARG A 193 50.76 -16.43 39.69
CA ARG A 193 51.34 -15.89 40.93
C ARG A 193 51.86 -14.49 40.68
N TYR A 194 51.67 -13.62 41.64
CA TYR A 194 52.29 -12.31 41.62
C TYR A 194 53.78 -12.47 41.91
N VAL A 195 54.58 -11.93 40.98
CA VAL A 195 56.04 -11.99 41.01
C VAL A 195 56.64 -10.61 40.69
N ILE A 196 57.90 -10.42 41.03
CA ILE A 196 58.66 -9.22 40.69
C ILE A 196 59.85 -9.59 39.79
N ALA A 197 60.11 -8.72 38.82
CA ALA A 197 61.23 -8.88 37.88
C ALA A 197 62.54 -8.44 38.57
N VAL A 198 63.50 -9.36 38.72
CA VAL A 198 64.78 -9.19 39.39
C VAL A 198 65.90 -9.44 38.41
N LYS A 199 66.95 -8.61 38.45
CA LYS A 199 68.17 -8.83 37.67
C LYS A 199 68.85 -10.13 38.09
N THR A 200 69.26 -10.96 37.18
CA THR A 200 69.84 -12.28 37.46
C THR A 200 71.06 -12.19 38.40
N ASP A 201 71.91 -11.19 38.24
CA ASP A 201 73.11 -10.95 39.07
C ASP A 201 72.80 -10.59 40.56
N PHE A 202 71.58 -10.13 40.79
CA PHE A 202 71.14 -9.68 42.12
C PHE A 202 70.06 -10.53 42.76
N LYS A 203 69.76 -11.74 42.13
CA LYS A 203 68.67 -12.62 42.60
C LYS A 203 68.79 -13.01 44.07
N GLY A 204 70.03 -13.10 44.61
CA GLY A 204 70.26 -13.48 46.01
C GLY A 204 69.82 -12.45 47.04
N LEU A 205 69.57 -11.17 46.64
CA LEU A 205 69.06 -10.11 47.52
C LEU A 205 67.57 -10.23 47.81
N ILE A 206 66.78 -10.87 46.97
CA ILE A 206 65.38 -11.08 47.17
C ILE A 206 65.17 -12.59 47.39
N LYS A 207 64.97 -12.98 48.65
CA LYS A 207 64.66 -14.39 48.99
C LYS A 207 63.26 -14.72 48.47
N GLY A 208 63.14 -15.73 47.57
CA GLY A 208 61.86 -16.12 46.96
C GLY A 208 61.96 -17.33 46.09
N ILE A 209 60.87 -17.71 45.48
CA ILE A 209 60.74 -18.81 44.52
C ILE A 209 60.83 -18.28 43.09
N GLU A 210 61.71 -18.82 42.27
CA GLU A 210 61.83 -18.48 40.87
C GLU A 210 60.71 -19.17 40.08
N HIS A 211 59.93 -18.42 39.32
CA HIS A 211 58.83 -18.94 38.51
C HIS A 211 59.09 -18.90 37.05
N ASP A 212 59.93 -17.97 36.57
CA ASP A 212 60.18 -17.78 35.16
C ASP A 212 61.47 -16.96 34.93
N ARG A 213 61.99 -17.00 33.68
CA ARG A 213 63.13 -16.19 33.23
C ARG A 213 62.83 -15.52 31.91
N SER A 214 63.37 -14.33 31.73
CA SER A 214 63.36 -13.67 30.42
C SER A 214 64.08 -14.49 29.36
N ALA A 215 63.71 -14.31 28.10
CA ALA A 215 64.28 -15.02 26.94
C ALA A 215 65.83 -14.84 26.85
N THR A 216 66.36 -13.70 27.32
CA THR A 216 67.81 -13.40 27.37
C THR A 216 68.47 -13.93 28.62
N GLY A 217 67.74 -14.46 29.61
CA GLY A 217 68.26 -14.89 30.91
C GLY A 217 68.70 -13.78 31.84
N SER A 218 68.58 -12.49 31.45
CA SER A 218 69.01 -11.33 32.24
C SER A 218 68.06 -10.96 33.35
N THR A 219 66.79 -11.44 33.32
CA THR A 219 65.78 -11.17 34.32
C THR A 219 65.16 -12.47 34.82
N VAL A 220 65.00 -12.55 36.14
CA VAL A 220 64.31 -13.68 36.83
C VAL A 220 63.03 -13.16 37.48
N TYR A 221 61.96 -13.87 37.32
CA TYR A 221 60.69 -13.55 37.95
C TYR A 221 60.62 -14.30 39.28
N ILE A 222 60.68 -13.57 40.39
CA ILE A 222 60.77 -14.13 41.74
C ILE A 222 59.47 -13.83 42.49
N GLU A 223 58.88 -14.88 43.11
CA GLU A 223 57.86 -14.75 44.12
C GLU A 223 58.56 -14.57 45.50
N PRO A 224 58.48 -13.43 46.13
CA PRO A 224 59.13 -13.20 47.43
C PRO A 224 58.55 -14.09 48.52
N LEU A 225 59.36 -14.58 49.47
CA LEU A 225 58.90 -15.52 50.52
C LEU A 225 57.74 -14.93 51.35
N ASN A 226 57.71 -13.63 51.60
CA ASN A 226 56.65 -12.94 52.33
C ASN A 226 55.31 -12.84 51.53
N VAL A 227 55.33 -13.15 50.24
CA VAL A 227 54.17 -13.12 49.35
C VAL A 227 53.65 -14.56 49.07
N VAL A 228 54.46 -15.60 49.21
CA VAL A 228 54.10 -17.00 48.89
C VAL A 228 52.80 -17.42 49.61
N SER A 229 52.68 -17.13 50.89
CA SER A 229 51.46 -17.50 51.65
C SER A 229 50.23 -16.73 51.17
N LEU A 230 50.38 -15.49 50.72
CA LEU A 230 49.31 -14.66 50.19
C LEU A 230 48.88 -15.16 48.78
N ASN A 231 49.82 -15.48 47.91
CA ASN A 231 49.53 -16.07 46.61
C ASN A 231 48.85 -17.46 46.77
N ASN A 232 49.26 -18.29 47.75
CA ASN A 232 48.58 -19.56 48.02
C ASN A 232 47.13 -19.34 48.47
N LYS A 233 46.89 -18.38 49.38
CA LYS A 233 45.53 -18.00 49.80
C LYS A 233 44.70 -17.44 48.60
N LEU A 234 45.31 -16.62 47.76
CA LEU A 234 44.63 -16.06 46.60
C LEU A 234 44.12 -17.17 45.70
N ARG A 235 44.96 -18.17 45.38
CA ARG A 235 44.54 -19.34 44.59
C ARG A 235 43.43 -20.14 45.26
N GLU A 236 43.49 -20.32 46.58
CA GLU A 236 42.41 -20.97 47.31
C GLU A 236 41.10 -20.21 47.16
N TYR A 237 41.11 -18.89 47.31
CA TYR A 237 39.92 -18.07 47.14
C TYR A 237 39.43 -18.00 45.70
N GLU A 238 40.32 -18.06 44.71
CA GLU A 238 39.94 -18.19 43.31
C GLU A 238 39.26 -19.51 43.01
N ALA A 239 39.70 -20.61 43.61
CA ALA A 239 39.05 -21.89 43.51
C ALA A 239 37.64 -21.85 44.17
N ARG A 240 37.56 -21.23 45.38
CA ARG A 240 36.29 -21.04 46.08
C ARG A 240 35.33 -20.12 45.28
N GLU A 241 35.84 -19.06 44.67
CA GLU A 241 35.04 -18.18 43.82
C GLU A 241 34.43 -18.95 42.66
N ARG A 242 35.22 -19.79 41.93
CA ARG A 242 34.71 -20.63 40.83
C ARG A 242 33.65 -21.59 41.33
N GLU A 243 33.80 -22.19 42.50
CA GLU A 243 32.79 -23.11 43.07
C GLU A 243 31.50 -22.36 43.47
N GLU A 244 31.60 -21.17 44.07
CA GLU A 244 30.42 -20.37 44.40
C GLU A 244 29.68 -19.93 43.15
N ILE A 245 30.40 -19.46 42.10
CA ILE A 245 29.83 -19.17 40.79
C ILE A 245 29.09 -20.38 40.24
N ARG A 246 29.73 -21.55 40.26
CA ARG A 246 29.12 -22.82 39.79
C ARG A 246 27.81 -23.14 40.52
N LYS A 247 27.78 -22.98 41.84
CA LYS A 247 26.56 -23.20 42.67
C LYS A 247 25.45 -22.25 42.29
N ILE A 248 25.76 -20.98 42.07
CA ILE A 248 24.80 -19.96 41.64
C ILE A 248 24.21 -20.34 40.29
N LEU A 249 25.07 -20.64 39.30
CA LEU A 249 24.65 -20.99 37.96
C LEU A 249 23.81 -22.28 37.93
N LEU A 250 24.19 -23.31 38.68
CA LEU A 250 23.40 -24.53 38.84
C LEU A 250 22.02 -24.22 39.37
N ARG A 251 21.94 -23.44 40.47
CA ARG A 251 20.65 -23.07 41.08
C ARG A 251 19.73 -22.35 40.11
N ILE A 252 20.27 -21.36 39.34
CA ILE A 252 19.49 -20.63 38.34
C ILE A 252 19.06 -21.59 37.24
N THR A 253 19.96 -22.46 36.76
CA THR A 253 19.64 -23.43 35.69
C THR A 253 18.52 -24.39 36.12
N GLU A 254 18.52 -24.87 37.35
CA GLU A 254 17.41 -25.70 37.86
C GLU A 254 16.08 -24.95 37.88
N ILE A 255 16.08 -23.64 38.22
CA ILE A 255 14.87 -22.84 38.17
C ILE A 255 14.42 -22.65 36.70
N VAL A 256 15.34 -22.35 35.77
CA VAL A 256 15.06 -22.25 34.32
C VAL A 256 14.46 -23.56 33.80
N LYS A 257 14.97 -24.72 34.26
CA LYS A 257 14.47 -26.04 33.85
C LYS A 257 13.02 -26.27 34.24
N THR A 258 12.57 -25.75 35.40
CA THR A 258 11.15 -25.87 35.81
C THR A 258 10.17 -25.17 34.87
N LYS A 259 10.66 -24.19 34.08
CA LYS A 259 9.87 -23.35 33.14
C LYS A 259 10.32 -23.53 31.70
N LYS A 260 10.89 -24.71 31.41
CA LYS A 260 11.45 -24.98 30.08
C LYS A 260 10.40 -24.92 28.97
N GLU A 261 9.22 -25.50 29.20
CA GLU A 261 8.15 -25.56 28.18
C GLU A 261 7.66 -24.18 27.86
N GLU A 262 7.39 -23.34 28.85
CA GLU A 262 6.96 -21.94 28.63
C GLU A 262 8.05 -21.09 27.92
N ILE A 263 9.32 -21.35 28.26
CA ILE A 263 10.44 -20.67 27.55
C ILE A 263 10.53 -21.12 26.10
N LEU A 264 10.26 -22.38 25.78
CA LEU A 264 10.23 -22.87 24.41
C LEU A 264 9.06 -22.29 23.60
N GLU A 265 7.89 -22.12 24.22
CA GLU A 265 6.76 -21.41 23.58
C GLU A 265 7.13 -19.96 23.27
N ILE A 266 7.73 -19.25 24.22
CA ILE A 266 8.24 -17.89 24.00
C ILE A 266 9.26 -17.86 22.84
N LYS A 267 10.17 -18.83 22.80
CA LYS A 267 11.15 -18.96 21.71
C LYS A 267 10.47 -19.11 20.36
N GLU A 268 9.45 -19.96 20.23
CA GLU A 268 8.71 -20.14 18.97
C GLU A 268 8.03 -18.84 18.52
N ILE A 269 7.45 -18.08 19.44
CA ILE A 269 6.88 -16.77 19.15
C ILE A 269 7.98 -15.79 18.68
N LEU A 270 9.12 -15.74 19.36
CA LEU A 270 10.24 -14.88 18.97
C LEU A 270 10.79 -15.23 17.59
N GLU A 271 10.89 -16.52 17.24
CA GLU A 271 11.24 -16.96 15.89
C GLU A 271 10.19 -16.52 14.85
N ARG A 272 8.92 -16.58 15.22
CA ARG A 272 7.83 -16.10 14.36
C ARG A 272 7.88 -14.59 14.18
N LEU A 273 8.16 -13.86 15.26
CA LEU A 273 8.30 -12.40 15.22
C LEU A 273 9.51 -11.95 14.39
N ASP A 274 10.65 -12.62 14.49
CA ASP A 274 11.84 -12.32 13.68
C ASP A 274 11.56 -12.50 12.18
N PHE A 275 10.81 -13.57 11.81
CA PHE A 275 10.39 -13.80 10.43
C PHE A 275 9.45 -12.70 9.90
N ILE A 276 8.49 -12.26 10.72
CA ILE A 276 7.56 -11.20 10.37
C ILE A 276 8.27 -9.85 10.34
N ASP A 277 9.16 -9.58 11.29
CA ASP A 277 9.92 -8.34 11.40
C ASP A 277 10.83 -8.11 10.18
N ALA A 278 11.53 -9.15 9.73
CA ALA A 278 12.35 -9.07 8.52
C ALA A 278 11.51 -8.67 7.29
N LYS A 279 10.33 -9.29 7.10
CA LYS A 279 9.39 -8.91 6.02
C LYS A 279 8.85 -7.49 6.21
N THR A 280 8.55 -7.09 7.44
CA THR A 280 8.03 -5.75 7.76
C THR A 280 9.08 -4.68 7.49
N THR A 281 10.30 -4.87 7.98
CA THR A 281 11.42 -3.96 7.77
C THR A 281 11.73 -3.80 6.27
N TYR A 282 11.79 -4.91 5.53
CA TYR A 282 11.91 -4.89 4.08
C TYR A 282 10.79 -4.06 3.43
N SER A 283 9.56 -4.31 3.85
CA SER A 283 8.37 -3.65 3.28
C SER A 283 8.36 -2.15 3.53
N VAL A 284 8.75 -1.72 4.72
CA VAL A 284 8.86 -0.29 5.06
C VAL A 284 9.97 0.39 4.26
N ASN A 285 11.14 -0.26 4.16
CA ASN A 285 12.29 0.28 3.42
C ASN A 285 12.01 0.42 1.92
N LYS A 286 11.33 -0.56 1.31
CA LYS A 286 10.99 -0.58 -0.12
C LYS A 286 9.63 0.06 -0.43
N LYS A 287 8.94 0.67 0.56
CA LYS A 287 7.61 1.28 0.43
C LYS A 287 6.58 0.31 -0.17
N CYS A 288 6.61 -0.92 0.32
CA CYS A 288 5.69 -1.97 -0.12
C CYS A 288 4.29 -1.79 0.46
N ILE A 289 3.33 -2.37 -0.25
CA ILE A 289 1.93 -2.51 0.17
C ILE A 289 1.55 -3.98 0.23
N VAL A 290 0.51 -4.28 0.96
CA VAL A 290 -0.13 -5.59 0.93
C VAL A 290 -1.20 -5.58 -0.15
N PRO A 291 -1.02 -6.31 -1.26
CA PRO A 291 -1.97 -6.32 -2.35
C PRO A 291 -3.25 -7.06 -1.97
N LYS A 292 -4.34 -6.74 -2.65
CA LYS A 292 -5.60 -7.48 -2.51
C LYS A 292 -5.54 -8.78 -3.32
N ILE A 293 -5.68 -9.93 -2.66
CA ILE A 293 -5.74 -11.25 -3.32
C ILE A 293 -7.18 -11.57 -3.69
N ILE A 294 -7.42 -11.77 -4.98
CA ILE A 294 -8.75 -12.11 -5.51
C ILE A 294 -8.80 -13.56 -6.00
N ASN A 295 -9.93 -14.21 -5.81
CA ASN A 295 -10.11 -15.61 -6.26
C ASN A 295 -10.58 -15.68 -7.72
N LYS A 296 -9.78 -15.08 -8.61
CA LYS A 296 -10.00 -15.04 -10.06
C LYS A 296 -8.64 -15.07 -10.75
N GLU A 297 -8.64 -15.50 -11.99
CA GLU A 297 -7.48 -15.44 -12.90
C GLU A 297 -7.34 -14.00 -13.42
N TYR A 298 -6.67 -13.16 -12.64
CA TYR A 298 -6.62 -11.72 -12.88
C TYR A 298 -5.36 -11.12 -12.27
N LEU A 299 -4.76 -10.17 -12.93
CA LEU A 299 -3.61 -9.44 -12.45
C LEU A 299 -3.73 -7.96 -12.83
N LYS A 300 -3.84 -7.11 -11.81
CA LYS A 300 -3.83 -5.65 -11.98
C LYS A 300 -2.70 -5.08 -11.17
N LEU A 301 -1.68 -4.59 -11.85
CA LEU A 301 -0.57 -3.89 -11.23
C LEU A 301 -0.72 -2.39 -11.45
N VAL A 302 -0.63 -1.62 -10.38
CA VAL A 302 -0.72 -0.16 -10.41
C VAL A 302 0.53 0.42 -9.77
N GLU A 303 1.27 1.25 -10.51
CA GLU A 303 2.55 1.84 -10.09
C GLU A 303 3.54 0.80 -9.54
N ALA A 304 3.53 -0.39 -10.13
CA ALA A 304 4.36 -1.49 -9.69
C ALA A 304 5.81 -1.29 -10.10
N ARG A 305 6.74 -1.52 -9.17
CA ARG A 305 8.17 -1.26 -9.34
C ARG A 305 8.97 -2.54 -9.13
N HIS A 306 10.07 -2.68 -9.85
CA HIS A 306 10.98 -3.79 -9.62
C HIS A 306 11.77 -3.54 -8.33
N PRO A 307 11.67 -4.42 -7.32
CA PRO A 307 12.23 -4.16 -5.98
C PRO A 307 13.77 -4.08 -5.94
N LEU A 308 14.46 -4.64 -6.94
CA LEU A 308 15.92 -4.66 -7.06
C LEU A 308 16.49 -3.48 -7.87
N ILE A 309 15.65 -2.66 -8.47
CA ILE A 309 16.08 -1.44 -9.18
C ILE A 309 15.97 -0.25 -8.21
N ASP A 310 16.93 0.68 -8.32
CA ASP A 310 16.94 1.88 -7.48
C ASP A 310 15.65 2.70 -7.63
N GLU A 311 15.10 3.14 -6.51
CA GLU A 311 13.80 3.84 -6.44
C GLU A 311 13.76 5.13 -7.27
N ASN A 312 14.89 5.81 -7.45
CA ASN A 312 14.98 7.06 -8.20
C ASN A 312 15.02 6.84 -9.72
N THR A 313 15.39 5.65 -10.16
CA THR A 313 15.57 5.31 -11.58
C THR A 313 14.49 4.37 -12.11
N VAL A 314 13.82 3.61 -11.24
CA VAL A 314 12.78 2.67 -11.64
C VAL A 314 11.55 3.40 -12.20
N VAL A 315 11.12 2.97 -13.39
CA VAL A 315 9.87 3.47 -13.98
C VAL A 315 8.74 2.52 -13.56
N PRO A 316 7.70 3.04 -12.86
CA PRO A 316 6.57 2.21 -12.45
C PRO A 316 5.77 1.72 -13.66
N ILE A 317 5.32 0.48 -13.61
CA ILE A 317 4.45 -0.10 -14.63
C ILE A 317 3.00 -0.18 -14.15
N ASN A 318 2.08 -0.01 -15.11
CA ASN A 318 0.65 -0.15 -14.89
C ASN A 318 0.10 -1.10 -15.95
N PHE A 319 -0.64 -2.12 -15.55
CA PHE A 319 -1.42 -2.92 -16.48
C PHE A 319 -2.50 -3.73 -15.78
N GLU A 320 -3.48 -4.15 -16.59
CA GLU A 320 -4.59 -4.97 -16.15
C GLU A 320 -4.80 -6.15 -17.14
N LEU A 321 -4.80 -7.38 -16.61
CA LEU A 321 -4.95 -8.61 -17.36
C LEU A 321 -5.92 -9.55 -16.66
N GLY A 322 -6.86 -10.13 -17.41
CA GLY A 322 -7.89 -11.05 -16.91
C GLY A 322 -9.11 -11.07 -17.84
N ASN A 323 -10.14 -11.84 -17.49
CA ASN A 323 -11.32 -12.00 -18.34
C ASN A 323 -11.98 -10.65 -18.72
N PRO A 324 -12.19 -10.32 -20.04
CA PRO A 324 -12.13 -11.28 -21.17
C PRO A 324 -10.75 -11.51 -21.79
N GLU A 325 -9.74 -10.71 -21.45
CA GLU A 325 -8.40 -10.72 -22.05
C GLU A 325 -7.41 -11.42 -21.09
N ASN A 326 -7.22 -12.72 -21.30
CA ASN A 326 -6.33 -13.52 -20.45
C ASN A 326 -4.88 -13.57 -20.94
N ILE A 327 -4.57 -13.08 -22.13
CA ILE A 327 -3.21 -12.99 -22.66
C ILE A 327 -2.86 -11.54 -22.95
N MET A 328 -1.67 -11.11 -22.48
CA MET A 328 -1.07 -9.84 -22.87
C MET A 328 0.14 -10.09 -23.76
N LEU A 329 0.11 -9.55 -24.99
CA LEU A 329 1.23 -9.58 -25.91
C LEU A 329 1.98 -8.26 -25.89
N ILE A 330 3.21 -8.25 -25.35
CA ILE A 330 4.05 -7.07 -25.25
C ILE A 330 5.02 -7.02 -26.44
N THR A 331 5.03 -5.90 -27.15
CA THR A 331 5.86 -5.66 -28.31
C THR A 331 6.79 -4.47 -28.11
N GLY A 332 7.77 -4.26 -28.99
CA GLY A 332 8.73 -3.16 -28.91
C GLY A 332 10.20 -3.64 -28.92
N PRO A 333 11.16 -2.71 -28.85
CA PRO A 333 12.59 -3.06 -28.88
C PRO A 333 13.02 -3.80 -27.60
N ASN A 334 14.07 -4.64 -27.71
CA ASN A 334 14.56 -5.43 -26.57
C ASN A 334 15.08 -4.53 -25.44
N THR A 335 15.69 -3.41 -25.76
CA THR A 335 16.15 -2.40 -24.80
C THR A 335 15.01 -1.64 -24.13
N GLY A 336 13.74 -1.81 -24.56
CA GLY A 336 12.59 -1.06 -24.07
C GLY A 336 12.07 -1.47 -22.70
N GLY A 337 12.56 -2.58 -22.10
CA GLY A 337 12.14 -3.04 -20.77
C GLY A 337 11.09 -4.16 -20.79
N LYS A 338 10.86 -4.86 -21.93
CA LYS A 338 9.94 -6.01 -22.03
C LYS A 338 10.24 -7.08 -20.98
N THR A 339 11.49 -7.53 -20.92
CA THR A 339 11.97 -8.53 -19.94
C THR A 339 11.79 -8.08 -18.49
N VAL A 340 12.04 -6.80 -18.21
CA VAL A 340 11.83 -6.21 -16.87
C VAL A 340 10.34 -6.23 -16.50
N THR A 341 9.46 -5.92 -17.44
CA THR A 341 8.00 -5.97 -17.22
C THR A 341 7.54 -7.38 -16.89
N LEU A 342 8.03 -8.41 -17.60
CA LEU A 342 7.78 -9.82 -17.29
C LEU A 342 8.28 -10.19 -15.89
N LYS A 343 9.52 -9.79 -15.56
CA LYS A 343 10.12 -10.04 -14.23
C LYS A 343 9.30 -9.36 -13.13
N VAL A 344 8.88 -8.10 -13.31
CA VAL A 344 8.01 -7.42 -12.33
C VAL A 344 6.71 -8.18 -12.12
N ALA A 345 6.01 -8.55 -13.20
CA ALA A 345 4.75 -9.27 -13.11
C ALA A 345 4.90 -10.61 -12.36
N GLY A 346 5.91 -11.40 -12.70
CA GLY A 346 6.17 -12.69 -12.06
C GLY A 346 6.66 -12.57 -10.62
N LEU A 347 7.67 -11.75 -10.40
CA LEU A 347 8.30 -11.57 -9.09
C LEU A 347 7.29 -11.04 -8.05
N LEU A 348 6.55 -9.98 -8.39
CA LEU A 348 5.57 -9.41 -7.46
C LEU A 348 4.41 -10.37 -7.21
N THR A 349 4.01 -11.18 -8.19
CA THR A 349 3.02 -12.22 -8.00
C THR A 349 3.51 -13.30 -7.03
N ILE A 350 4.75 -13.80 -7.18
CA ILE A 350 5.33 -14.79 -6.26
C ILE A 350 5.46 -14.19 -4.86
N MET A 351 5.98 -12.97 -4.72
CA MET A 351 6.08 -12.28 -3.44
C MET A 351 4.72 -12.20 -2.75
N ALA A 352 3.69 -11.69 -3.43
CA ALA A 352 2.35 -11.55 -2.90
C ALA A 352 1.77 -12.89 -2.43
N LEU A 353 1.90 -13.93 -3.25
CA LEU A 353 1.37 -15.28 -2.94
C LEU A 353 2.20 -16.03 -1.91
N SER A 354 3.43 -15.60 -1.63
CA SER A 354 4.28 -16.09 -0.53
C SER A 354 4.12 -15.27 0.76
N GLY A 355 3.15 -14.36 0.81
CA GLY A 355 2.90 -13.51 1.98
C GLY A 355 3.98 -12.44 2.21
N ILE A 356 4.63 -11.97 1.14
CA ILE A 356 5.59 -10.87 1.16
C ILE A 356 4.93 -9.65 0.48
N PRO A 357 4.85 -8.49 1.14
CA PRO A 357 4.35 -7.25 0.54
C PRO A 357 5.16 -6.81 -0.68
N ILE A 358 4.53 -6.05 -1.58
CA ILE A 358 5.09 -5.69 -2.88
C ILE A 358 5.19 -4.17 -3.08
N PRO A 359 6.21 -3.67 -3.78
CA PRO A 359 6.37 -2.24 -4.10
C PRO A 359 5.41 -1.82 -5.23
N ALA A 360 4.17 -1.47 -4.86
CA ALA A 360 3.10 -1.08 -5.77
C ALA A 360 2.13 -0.10 -5.09
N ASN A 361 1.10 0.35 -5.83
CA ASN A 361 0.01 1.14 -5.28
C ASN A 361 -1.08 0.25 -4.65
N GLU A 362 -1.80 0.77 -3.64
CA GLU A 362 -2.87 0.04 -2.92
C GLU A 362 -4.02 -0.47 -3.82
N LYS A 363 -4.17 0.08 -5.02
CA LYS A 363 -5.15 -0.36 -6.02
C LYS A 363 -4.74 -1.64 -6.75
N THR A 364 -3.58 -2.21 -6.43
CA THR A 364 -3.06 -3.44 -7.02
C THR A 364 -3.87 -4.64 -6.54
N GLU A 365 -4.31 -5.48 -7.49
CA GLU A 365 -5.02 -6.72 -7.24
C GLU A 365 -4.28 -7.90 -7.89
N VAL A 366 -4.05 -8.95 -7.12
CA VAL A 366 -3.33 -10.15 -7.59
C VAL A 366 -4.27 -11.34 -7.51
N GLY A 367 -4.40 -12.06 -8.61
CA GLY A 367 -5.15 -13.32 -8.68
C GLY A 367 -4.49 -14.41 -7.84
N TYR A 368 -5.30 -15.31 -7.30
CA TYR A 368 -4.79 -16.46 -6.56
C TYR A 368 -4.30 -17.54 -7.51
N PHE A 369 -3.10 -17.36 -8.05
CA PHE A 369 -2.42 -18.34 -8.88
C PHE A 369 -1.79 -19.45 -8.05
N HIS A 370 -1.83 -20.69 -8.55
CA HIS A 370 -1.22 -21.84 -7.88
C HIS A 370 0.25 -22.03 -8.25
N ASN A 371 0.65 -21.52 -9.42
CA ASN A 371 2.02 -21.55 -9.91
C ASN A 371 2.29 -20.38 -10.86
N VAL A 372 3.55 -20.01 -10.93
CA VAL A 372 4.09 -19.06 -11.90
C VAL A 372 5.12 -19.80 -12.73
N LEU A 373 4.90 -19.85 -14.05
CA LEU A 373 5.75 -20.55 -15.00
C LEU A 373 6.42 -19.51 -15.89
N ALA A 374 7.76 -19.54 -15.98
CA ALA A 374 8.51 -18.53 -16.70
C ALA A 374 9.53 -19.16 -17.65
N ASP A 375 9.52 -18.71 -18.90
CA ASP A 375 10.62 -18.86 -19.84
C ASP A 375 11.15 -17.45 -20.15
N ILE A 376 12.10 -17.00 -19.33
CA ILE A 376 12.80 -15.73 -19.46
C ILE A 376 14.29 -16.10 -19.45
N GLY A 377 15.06 -15.69 -20.44
CA GLY A 377 16.47 -16.06 -20.51
C GLY A 377 17.31 -14.97 -21.15
N ASP A 378 18.53 -14.75 -20.62
CA ASP A 378 19.58 -14.02 -21.31
C ASP A 378 20.20 -14.92 -22.36
N GLU A 379 20.12 -14.55 -23.64
CA GLU A 379 20.85 -15.22 -24.74
C GLU A 379 22.38 -15.19 -24.56
N GLN A 380 22.88 -14.52 -23.52
CA GLN A 380 24.31 -14.24 -23.33
C GLN A 380 25.04 -15.20 -22.38
N SER A 381 24.43 -16.23 -21.85
CA SER A 381 25.18 -17.22 -21.06
C SER A 381 25.94 -18.17 -21.96
N LEU A 382 27.25 -17.90 -22.13
CA LEU A 382 28.23 -18.66 -22.95
C LEU A 382 28.41 -20.13 -22.54
N GLU A 383 27.71 -20.65 -21.56
CA GLU A 383 27.90 -21.99 -21.00
C GLU A 383 26.94 -23.08 -21.52
N GLN A 384 25.95 -22.75 -22.36
CA GLN A 384 25.04 -23.74 -22.93
C GLN A 384 25.08 -23.76 -24.46
N ASN A 385 25.99 -24.54 -25.03
CA ASN A 385 26.17 -24.82 -26.46
C ASN A 385 25.07 -25.73 -27.09
N LEU A 386 23.85 -25.77 -26.52
CA LEU A 386 22.68 -26.31 -27.21
C LEU A 386 21.98 -25.13 -27.85
N SER A 387 21.61 -25.23 -29.15
CA SER A 387 20.97 -24.11 -29.88
C SER A 387 19.87 -23.45 -28.99
N SER A 388 19.88 -22.13 -28.88
CA SER A 388 18.96 -21.35 -28.05
C SER A 388 17.49 -21.79 -28.20
N PHE A 389 17.10 -22.17 -29.41
CA PHE A 389 15.77 -22.68 -29.74
C PHE A 389 15.41 -23.98 -29.01
N SER A 390 16.29 -25.00 -28.99
CA SER A 390 15.98 -26.27 -28.30
C SER A 390 15.82 -26.08 -26.77
N GLY A 391 16.55 -25.15 -26.18
CA GLY A 391 16.40 -24.78 -24.79
C GLY A 391 15.03 -24.16 -24.49
N HIS A 392 14.59 -23.18 -25.30
CA HIS A 392 13.27 -22.58 -25.22
C HIS A 392 12.16 -23.61 -25.44
N VAL A 393 12.26 -24.47 -26.47
CA VAL A 393 11.26 -25.52 -26.72
C VAL A 393 11.09 -26.47 -25.53
N SER A 394 12.20 -26.84 -24.86
CA SER A 394 12.14 -27.69 -23.66
C SER A 394 11.38 -27.01 -22.52
N LYS A 395 11.63 -25.72 -22.27
CA LYS A 395 10.93 -24.96 -21.24
C LYS A 395 9.45 -24.73 -21.60
N ILE A 396 9.17 -24.44 -22.87
CA ILE A 396 7.80 -24.30 -23.37
C ILE A 396 7.02 -25.62 -23.21
N LYS A 397 7.66 -26.77 -23.45
CA LYS A 397 7.07 -28.08 -23.19
C LYS A 397 6.66 -28.20 -21.71
N ASP A 398 7.58 -27.88 -20.79
CA ASP A 398 7.29 -27.91 -19.35
C ASP A 398 6.13 -26.97 -18.99
N ILE A 399 6.09 -25.78 -19.59
CA ILE A 399 4.98 -24.83 -19.42
C ILE A 399 3.65 -25.43 -19.89
N ILE A 400 3.60 -26.00 -21.09
CA ILE A 400 2.39 -26.61 -21.68
C ILE A 400 1.86 -27.76 -20.83
N GLU A 401 2.75 -28.58 -20.27
CA GLU A 401 2.41 -29.72 -19.42
C GLU A 401 1.83 -29.30 -18.07
N HIS A 402 2.31 -28.19 -17.49
CA HIS A 402 1.94 -27.75 -16.14
C HIS A 402 0.97 -26.55 -16.12
N ALA A 403 0.73 -25.88 -17.26
CA ALA A 403 -0.16 -24.74 -17.32
C ALA A 403 -1.62 -25.14 -17.17
N SER A 404 -2.30 -24.42 -16.28
CA SER A 404 -3.75 -24.50 -16.04
C SER A 404 -4.36 -23.12 -16.01
N SER A 405 -5.67 -22.99 -15.94
CA SER A 405 -6.33 -21.68 -15.78
C SER A 405 -5.81 -20.92 -14.54
N LYS A 406 -5.37 -21.64 -13.50
CA LYS A 406 -4.81 -21.07 -12.28
C LYS A 406 -3.28 -20.82 -12.32
N SER A 407 -2.69 -20.79 -13.49
CA SER A 407 -1.28 -20.51 -13.69
C SER A 407 -1.08 -19.10 -14.26
N LEU A 408 0.00 -18.44 -13.86
CA LEU A 408 0.53 -17.27 -14.56
C LEU A 408 1.73 -17.74 -15.41
N VAL A 409 1.65 -17.54 -16.73
CA VAL A 409 2.69 -17.92 -17.69
C VAL A 409 3.37 -16.65 -18.20
N LEU A 410 4.71 -16.69 -18.21
CA LEU A 410 5.56 -15.59 -18.64
C LEU A 410 6.56 -16.11 -19.67
N THR A 411 6.50 -15.63 -20.91
CA THR A 411 7.45 -16.04 -21.95
C THR A 411 8.09 -14.83 -22.61
N ASP A 412 9.42 -14.82 -22.67
CA ASP A 412 10.17 -13.78 -23.35
C ASP A 412 10.58 -14.26 -24.74
N GLU A 413 10.43 -13.40 -25.74
CA GLU A 413 10.77 -13.64 -27.16
C GLU A 413 10.26 -14.97 -27.73
N LEU A 414 8.97 -15.26 -27.49
CA LEU A 414 8.34 -16.52 -27.91
C LEU A 414 8.55 -16.78 -29.41
N GLY A 415 9.13 -17.94 -29.74
CA GLY A 415 9.42 -18.39 -31.10
C GLY A 415 10.80 -17.96 -31.64
N SER A 416 11.62 -17.25 -30.85
CA SER A 416 12.97 -16.84 -31.26
C SER A 416 13.93 -18.02 -31.43
N GLY A 417 15.03 -17.81 -32.17
CA GLY A 417 16.09 -18.78 -32.33
C GLY A 417 15.94 -19.80 -33.47
N THR A 418 14.92 -19.61 -34.34
CA THR A 418 14.72 -20.43 -35.56
C THR A 418 14.37 -19.54 -36.77
N ASP A 419 13.99 -20.15 -37.91
CA ASP A 419 13.47 -19.38 -39.04
C ASP A 419 12.30 -18.47 -38.60
N PRO A 420 12.30 -17.17 -39.00
CA PRO A 420 11.29 -16.22 -38.55
C PRO A 420 9.84 -16.63 -38.84
N MET A 421 9.59 -17.27 -39.99
CA MET A 421 8.24 -17.69 -40.36
C MET A 421 7.78 -18.90 -39.52
N GLU A 422 8.67 -19.88 -39.33
CA GLU A 422 8.40 -21.03 -38.45
C GLU A 422 8.23 -20.62 -37.01
N GLY A 423 9.10 -19.73 -36.52
CA GLY A 423 9.05 -19.17 -35.17
C GLY A 423 7.75 -18.41 -34.88
N ALA A 424 7.32 -17.57 -35.83
CA ALA A 424 6.05 -16.85 -35.73
C ALA A 424 4.85 -17.81 -35.73
N ALA A 425 4.84 -18.81 -36.62
CA ALA A 425 3.78 -19.81 -36.69
C ALA A 425 3.69 -20.64 -35.40
N PHE A 426 4.85 -21.04 -34.86
CA PHE A 426 4.93 -21.75 -33.59
C PHE A 426 4.43 -20.90 -32.41
N ALA A 427 4.84 -19.64 -32.35
CA ALA A 427 4.38 -18.70 -31.35
C ALA A 427 2.84 -18.51 -31.37
N MET A 428 2.27 -18.31 -32.56
CA MET A 428 0.81 -18.20 -32.73
C MET A 428 0.07 -19.44 -32.24
N ALA A 429 0.60 -20.64 -32.55
CA ALA A 429 0.00 -21.91 -32.11
C ALA A 429 0.02 -22.07 -30.59
N ILE A 430 1.09 -21.65 -29.91
CA ILE A 430 1.20 -21.67 -28.43
C ILE A 430 0.23 -20.66 -27.82
N ILE A 431 0.17 -19.44 -28.34
CA ILE A 431 -0.74 -18.39 -27.91
C ILE A 431 -2.19 -18.87 -28.00
N ASP A 432 -2.59 -19.47 -29.14
CA ASP A 432 -3.92 -20.03 -29.35
C ASP A 432 -4.24 -21.15 -28.34
N TYR A 433 -3.28 -22.02 -28.08
CA TYR A 433 -3.44 -23.09 -27.08
C TYR A 433 -3.64 -22.54 -25.66
N LEU A 434 -2.84 -21.55 -25.23
CA LEU A 434 -2.97 -20.92 -23.92
C LEU A 434 -4.28 -20.14 -23.80
N ASN A 435 -4.69 -19.46 -24.87
CA ASN A 435 -5.96 -18.72 -24.93
C ASN A 435 -7.17 -19.65 -24.80
N LYS A 436 -7.19 -20.75 -25.52
CA LYS A 436 -8.26 -21.78 -25.42
C LYS A 436 -8.35 -22.42 -24.04
N LYS A 437 -7.22 -22.54 -23.33
CA LYS A 437 -7.18 -23.03 -21.94
C LYS A 437 -7.46 -21.95 -20.90
N HIS A 438 -7.70 -20.70 -21.30
CA HIS A 438 -7.88 -19.55 -20.42
C HIS A 438 -6.73 -19.38 -19.41
N VAL A 439 -5.49 -19.61 -19.86
CA VAL A 439 -4.30 -19.41 -19.03
C VAL A 439 -3.92 -17.93 -19.02
N THR A 440 -3.79 -17.35 -17.84
CA THR A 440 -3.30 -15.96 -17.73
C THR A 440 -1.84 -15.91 -18.14
N SER A 441 -1.52 -15.15 -19.21
CA SER A 441 -0.19 -15.19 -19.83
C SER A 441 0.29 -13.81 -20.24
N ILE A 442 1.57 -13.53 -20.02
CA ILE A 442 2.26 -12.33 -20.53
C ILE A 442 3.38 -12.82 -21.45
N ILE A 443 3.31 -12.43 -22.70
CA ILE A 443 4.16 -12.95 -23.76
C ILE A 443 4.83 -11.78 -24.47
N THR A 444 6.13 -11.86 -24.70
CA THR A 444 6.81 -10.87 -25.54
C THR A 444 7.19 -11.46 -26.89
N THR A 445 7.19 -10.64 -27.91
CA THR A 445 7.62 -11.00 -29.25
C THR A 445 8.06 -9.79 -30.05
N HIS A 446 8.87 -10.03 -31.08
CA HIS A 446 9.24 -9.03 -32.06
C HIS A 446 8.66 -9.32 -33.46
N TYR A 447 7.95 -10.44 -33.64
CA TYR A 447 7.35 -10.84 -34.95
C TYR A 447 6.13 -10.01 -35.31
N SER A 448 6.12 -9.43 -36.51
CA SER A 448 5.00 -8.61 -37.02
C SER A 448 3.75 -9.44 -37.25
N GLU A 449 3.87 -10.69 -37.68
CA GLU A 449 2.79 -11.64 -37.90
C GLU A 449 2.05 -11.97 -36.60
N VAL A 450 2.80 -12.15 -35.49
CA VAL A 450 2.21 -12.40 -34.16
C VAL A 450 1.50 -11.17 -33.63
N LYS A 451 2.02 -9.94 -33.91
CA LYS A 451 1.33 -8.68 -33.56
C LYS A 451 -0.03 -8.58 -34.26
N ALA A 452 -0.04 -8.85 -35.57
CA ALA A 452 -1.27 -8.82 -36.38
C ALA A 452 -2.28 -9.88 -35.92
N TYR A 453 -1.81 -11.10 -35.62
CA TYR A 453 -2.63 -12.18 -35.08
C TYR A 453 -3.29 -11.78 -33.73
N ALA A 454 -2.51 -11.23 -32.80
CA ALA A 454 -3.00 -10.83 -31.50
C ALA A 454 -4.06 -9.73 -31.58
N PHE A 455 -3.87 -8.77 -32.49
CA PHE A 455 -4.83 -7.68 -32.67
C PHE A 455 -6.20 -8.17 -33.16
N ASN A 456 -6.22 -9.23 -33.98
CA ASN A 456 -7.45 -9.79 -34.57
C ASN A 456 -8.07 -10.92 -33.73
N THR A 457 -7.44 -11.33 -32.62
CA THR A 457 -7.87 -12.49 -31.83
C THR A 457 -8.49 -12.04 -30.51
N THR A 458 -9.71 -12.45 -30.23
CA THR A 458 -10.37 -12.18 -28.94
C THR A 458 -9.67 -12.91 -27.81
N GLY A 459 -9.61 -12.27 -26.63
CA GLY A 459 -8.93 -12.81 -25.45
C GLY A 459 -7.45 -12.43 -25.35
N ILE A 460 -6.93 -11.70 -26.34
CA ILE A 460 -5.55 -11.22 -26.36
C ILE A 460 -5.54 -9.69 -26.32
N LYS A 461 -4.81 -9.13 -25.36
CA LYS A 461 -4.56 -7.71 -25.20
C LYS A 461 -3.19 -7.37 -25.75
N SER A 462 -3.12 -6.49 -26.73
CA SER A 462 -1.86 -5.98 -27.22
C SER A 462 -1.32 -4.90 -26.29
N ALA A 463 -0.01 -4.87 -26.07
CA ALA A 463 0.70 -3.81 -25.36
C ALA A 463 2.04 -3.54 -26.01
N SER A 464 2.60 -2.36 -25.76
CA SER A 464 3.92 -2.01 -26.27
C SER A 464 4.74 -1.23 -25.26
N MET A 465 6.07 -1.38 -25.36
CA MET A 465 6.99 -0.51 -24.61
C MET A 465 7.16 0.81 -25.36
N GLU A 466 6.91 1.91 -24.67
CA GLU A 466 7.09 3.26 -25.23
C GLU A 466 8.56 3.53 -25.51
N PHE A 467 8.82 4.09 -26.69
CA PHE A 467 10.16 4.48 -27.12
C PHE A 467 10.14 5.93 -27.59
N ASN A 468 11.01 6.77 -27.02
CA ASN A 468 11.14 8.14 -27.43
C ASN A 468 12.01 8.23 -28.69
N VAL A 469 11.38 8.50 -29.81
CA VAL A 469 12.05 8.61 -31.12
C VAL A 469 12.93 9.86 -31.20
N GLU A 470 12.64 10.92 -30.43
CA GLU A 470 13.45 12.16 -30.45
C GLU A 470 14.78 11.98 -29.74
N THR A 471 14.77 11.34 -28.54
CA THR A 471 15.96 11.09 -27.72
C THR A 471 16.65 9.78 -28.02
N LEU A 472 16.07 8.92 -28.88
CA LEU A 472 16.50 7.54 -29.16
C LEU A 472 16.68 6.69 -27.90
N SER A 473 15.84 6.90 -26.90
CA SER A 473 15.91 6.21 -25.62
C SER A 473 14.57 5.59 -25.23
N PRO A 474 14.58 4.45 -24.53
CA PRO A 474 13.37 3.87 -23.99
C PRO A 474 12.84 4.75 -22.84
N THR A 475 11.54 4.89 -22.74
CA THR A 475 10.89 5.52 -21.58
C THR A 475 10.54 4.51 -20.49
N TYR A 476 10.63 3.22 -20.79
CA TYR A 476 10.26 2.07 -19.94
C TYR A 476 8.78 2.04 -19.54
N ARG A 477 7.93 2.83 -20.17
CA ARG A 477 6.49 2.83 -19.93
C ARG A 477 5.81 1.77 -20.78
N LEU A 478 4.86 1.06 -20.19
CA LEU A 478 3.99 0.10 -20.88
C LEU A 478 2.72 0.83 -21.35
N LEU A 479 2.44 0.75 -22.65
CA LEU A 479 1.23 1.28 -23.28
C LEU A 479 0.30 0.10 -23.59
N GLU A 480 -0.87 0.06 -22.96
CA GLU A 480 -1.86 -0.99 -23.17
C GLU A 480 -2.75 -0.68 -24.37
N GLY A 481 -3.22 -1.73 -25.05
CA GLY A 481 -4.13 -1.60 -26.20
C GLY A 481 -3.46 -1.12 -27.49
N ILE A 482 -2.17 -0.83 -27.46
CA ILE A 482 -1.41 -0.31 -28.61
C ILE A 482 -0.30 -1.30 -28.94
N PRO A 483 -0.33 -1.91 -30.13
CA PRO A 483 0.81 -2.69 -30.62
C PRO A 483 1.97 -1.76 -30.98
N GLY A 484 3.20 -2.20 -30.69
CA GLY A 484 4.42 -1.39 -30.93
C GLY A 484 4.76 -1.26 -32.40
N GLU A 485 5.19 -0.05 -32.77
CA GLU A 485 5.73 0.26 -34.08
C GLU A 485 7.17 -0.31 -34.24
N SER A 486 7.53 -0.63 -35.47
CA SER A 486 8.92 -0.97 -35.81
C SER A 486 9.70 0.31 -36.13
N ASN A 487 10.55 0.74 -35.21
CA ASN A 487 11.30 2.01 -35.37
C ASN A 487 12.70 1.84 -35.96
N ALA A 488 13.08 0.63 -36.43
CA ALA A 488 14.44 0.34 -36.90
C ALA A 488 14.95 1.29 -37.98
N LEU A 489 14.14 1.59 -38.99
CA LEU A 489 14.51 2.52 -40.10
C LEU A 489 14.59 3.98 -39.64
N ILE A 490 13.76 4.38 -38.69
CA ILE A 490 13.81 5.74 -38.10
C ILE A 490 15.09 5.89 -37.26
N ILE A 491 15.42 4.88 -36.50
CA ILE A 491 16.65 4.84 -35.70
C ILE A 491 17.86 4.86 -36.63
N ALA A 492 17.89 4.03 -37.68
CA ALA A 492 18.97 4.01 -38.68
C ALA A 492 19.19 5.37 -39.34
N ARG A 493 18.11 6.07 -39.70
CA ARG A 493 18.18 7.44 -40.24
C ARG A 493 18.85 8.42 -39.27
N LYS A 494 18.49 8.38 -38.00
CA LYS A 494 19.06 9.26 -36.99
C LYS A 494 20.54 8.96 -36.68
N TYR A 495 20.95 7.68 -36.82
CA TYR A 495 22.36 7.31 -36.75
C TYR A 495 23.16 7.64 -38.01
N GLY A 496 22.55 8.31 -39.01
CA GLY A 496 23.25 8.82 -40.18
C GLY A 496 23.35 7.84 -41.33
N ILE A 497 22.59 6.77 -41.36
CA ILE A 497 22.47 5.90 -42.56
C ILE A 497 21.83 6.71 -43.68
N SER A 498 22.41 6.61 -44.90
CA SER A 498 21.95 7.40 -46.06
C SER A 498 20.49 7.08 -46.40
N GLU A 499 19.75 8.10 -46.80
CA GLU A 499 18.33 7.98 -47.17
C GLU A 499 18.13 6.98 -48.33
N GLU A 500 19.07 6.88 -49.25
CA GLU A 500 19.06 5.89 -50.33
C GLU A 500 19.01 4.45 -49.82
N ILE A 501 19.80 4.11 -48.78
CA ILE A 501 19.79 2.78 -48.16
C ILE A 501 18.45 2.55 -47.43
N ILE A 502 17.92 3.57 -46.77
CA ILE A 502 16.65 3.49 -46.03
C ILE A 502 15.48 3.30 -47.00
N GLU A 503 15.45 4.01 -48.12
CA GLU A 503 14.40 3.86 -49.12
C GLU A 503 14.49 2.48 -49.83
N ASN A 504 15.68 2.02 -50.15
CA ASN A 504 15.88 0.67 -50.65
C ASN A 504 15.42 -0.39 -49.63
N ALA A 505 15.75 -0.24 -48.35
CA ALA A 505 15.28 -1.13 -47.30
C ALA A 505 13.75 -1.16 -47.20
N LYS A 506 13.07 -0.01 -47.34
CA LYS A 506 11.61 0.03 -47.37
C LYS A 506 11.02 -0.75 -48.55
N SER A 507 11.66 -0.69 -49.73
CA SER A 507 11.18 -1.40 -50.91
C SER A 507 11.23 -2.94 -50.77
N TYR A 508 12.05 -3.47 -49.85
CA TYR A 508 12.11 -4.88 -49.55
C TYR A 508 11.08 -5.35 -48.50
N ILE A 509 10.39 -4.42 -47.82
CA ILE A 509 9.31 -4.77 -46.90
C ILE A 509 8.05 -5.07 -47.74
N SER A 510 7.39 -6.22 -47.47
CA SER A 510 6.17 -6.61 -48.20
C SER A 510 5.04 -5.59 -48.01
N GLU A 511 4.21 -5.40 -49.06
CA GLU A 511 3.08 -4.46 -49.03
C GLU A 511 2.10 -4.75 -47.88
N ASP A 512 1.88 -6.01 -47.53
CA ASP A 512 0.99 -6.40 -46.44
C ASP A 512 1.56 -5.96 -45.08
N ASN A 513 2.85 -6.07 -44.85
CA ASN A 513 3.51 -5.59 -43.63
C ASN A 513 3.50 -4.05 -43.56
N GLN A 514 3.66 -3.33 -44.69
CA GLN A 514 3.53 -1.88 -44.73
C GLN A 514 2.14 -1.42 -44.33
N ARG A 515 1.07 -2.06 -44.88
CA ARG A 515 -0.34 -1.74 -44.53
C ARG A 515 -0.63 -1.95 -43.04
N VAL A 516 -0.12 -3.04 -42.46
CA VAL A 516 -0.27 -3.33 -41.03
C VAL A 516 0.42 -2.23 -40.20
N GLU A 517 1.64 -1.83 -40.53
CA GLU A 517 2.36 -0.76 -39.82
C GLU A 517 1.67 0.60 -39.94
N GLU A 518 1.14 0.99 -41.11
CA GLU A 518 0.34 2.22 -41.28
C GLU A 518 -0.93 2.19 -40.44
N MET A 519 -1.63 1.07 -40.36
CA MET A 519 -2.80 0.89 -39.51
C MET A 519 -2.45 1.02 -38.03
N LEU A 520 -1.37 0.39 -37.58
CA LEU A 520 -0.86 0.46 -36.21
C LEU A 520 -0.50 1.90 -35.82
N LYS A 521 0.15 2.64 -36.73
CA LYS A 521 0.49 4.04 -36.54
C LYS A 521 -0.77 4.92 -36.38
N SER A 522 -1.79 4.71 -37.20
CA SER A 522 -3.05 5.44 -37.11
C SER A 522 -3.80 5.18 -35.79
N ILE A 523 -3.71 3.97 -35.27
CA ILE A 523 -4.28 3.57 -33.97
C ILE A 523 -3.54 4.28 -32.83
N LYS A 524 -2.22 4.32 -32.87
CA LYS A 524 -1.40 5.01 -31.86
C LYS A 524 -1.74 6.51 -31.81
N GLU A 525 -1.77 7.18 -32.96
CA GLU A 525 -2.11 8.61 -33.04
C GLU A 525 -3.51 8.93 -32.46
N LYS A 526 -4.47 8.03 -32.67
CA LYS A 526 -5.82 8.15 -32.07
C LYS A 526 -5.80 7.93 -30.56
N ASN A 527 -4.99 6.99 -30.09
CA ASN A 527 -4.90 6.67 -28.66
C ASN A 527 -4.19 7.78 -27.91
N ASP A 528 -3.11 8.34 -28.45
CA ASP A 528 -2.41 9.50 -27.89
C ASP A 528 -3.37 10.71 -27.73
N LYS A 529 -4.26 10.92 -28.71
CA LYS A 529 -5.32 11.93 -28.59
C LYS A 529 -6.34 11.61 -27.51
N LEU A 530 -6.72 10.34 -27.36
CA LEU A 530 -7.64 9.89 -26.30
C LEU A 530 -7.02 10.07 -24.91
N GLU A 531 -5.75 9.76 -24.73
CA GLU A 531 -5.05 9.96 -23.46
C GLU A 531 -4.94 11.45 -23.10
N MET A 532 -4.61 12.31 -24.08
CA MET A 532 -4.61 13.77 -23.87
C MET A 532 -6.00 14.27 -23.46
N MET A 533 -7.06 13.79 -24.12
CA MET A 533 -8.43 14.16 -23.75
C MET A 533 -8.81 13.63 -22.37
N HIS A 534 -8.41 12.41 -22.00
CA HIS A 534 -8.64 11.85 -20.67
C HIS A 534 -7.94 12.67 -19.59
N ALA A 535 -6.68 13.03 -19.78
CA ALA A 535 -5.93 13.86 -18.85
C ALA A 535 -6.55 15.25 -18.68
N GLN A 536 -7.03 15.87 -19.77
CA GLN A 536 -7.75 17.14 -19.71
C GLN A 536 -9.09 17.02 -18.96
N LEU A 537 -9.80 15.91 -19.15
CA LEU A 537 -11.08 15.64 -18.51
C LEU A 537 -10.91 15.41 -17.00
N GLU A 538 -9.87 14.70 -16.58
CA GLU A 538 -9.54 14.52 -15.16
C GLU A 538 -9.11 15.85 -14.51
N ALA A 539 -8.28 16.64 -15.17
CA ALA A 539 -7.90 17.97 -14.69
C ALA A 539 -9.13 18.89 -14.53
N THR A 540 -10.03 18.90 -15.52
CA THR A 540 -11.27 19.68 -15.44
C THR A 540 -12.19 19.19 -14.34
N ARG A 541 -12.27 17.89 -14.13
CA ARG A 541 -13.08 17.29 -13.06
C ARG A 541 -12.53 17.63 -11.67
N ALA A 542 -11.22 17.58 -11.50
CA ALA A 542 -10.56 17.98 -10.25
C ALA A 542 -10.78 19.48 -9.94
N GLU A 543 -10.76 20.34 -10.97
CA GLU A 543 -11.06 21.76 -10.81
C GLU A 543 -12.54 22.01 -10.45
N LEU A 544 -13.46 21.28 -11.09
CA LEU A 544 -14.90 21.32 -10.76
C LEU A 544 -15.17 20.89 -9.32
N ASP A 545 -14.52 19.84 -8.85
CA ASP A 545 -14.68 19.36 -7.48
C ASP A 545 -14.12 20.40 -6.48
N LYS A 546 -13.01 21.05 -6.78
CA LYS A 546 -12.50 22.19 -6.00
C LYS A 546 -13.49 23.33 -5.94
N GLN A 547 -14.04 23.75 -7.08
CA GLN A 547 -15.03 24.82 -7.14
C GLN A 547 -16.30 24.45 -6.37
N LYS A 548 -16.77 23.23 -6.49
CA LYS A 548 -17.92 22.71 -5.75
C LYS A 548 -17.72 22.82 -4.23
N ASN A 549 -16.55 22.38 -3.74
CA ASN A 549 -16.23 22.46 -2.31
C ASN A 549 -16.18 23.93 -1.82
N ILE A 550 -15.64 24.84 -2.63
CA ILE A 550 -15.63 26.27 -2.32
C ILE A 550 -17.05 26.85 -2.26
N TYR A 551 -17.93 26.45 -3.19
CA TYR A 551 -19.34 26.88 -3.19
C TYR A 551 -20.11 26.32 -2.00
N GLU A 552 -19.90 25.05 -1.63
CA GLU A 552 -20.52 24.45 -0.45
C GLU A 552 -20.09 25.17 0.84
N GLN A 553 -18.81 25.50 0.99
CA GLN A 553 -18.33 26.28 2.14
C GLN A 553 -18.91 27.69 2.17
N LYS A 554 -19.04 28.36 1.02
CA LYS A 554 -19.67 29.69 0.92
C LYS A 554 -21.18 29.64 1.29
N MET A 555 -21.86 28.58 0.84
CA MET A 555 -23.30 28.41 1.18
C MET A 555 -23.48 28.20 2.67
N ILE A 556 -22.66 27.35 3.32
CA ILE A 556 -22.71 27.14 4.78
C ILE A 556 -22.46 28.48 5.54
N LYS A 557 -21.48 29.26 5.06
CA LYS A 557 -21.15 30.56 5.67
C LYS A 557 -22.30 31.55 5.55
N LEU A 558 -22.91 31.67 4.37
CA LEU A 558 -24.04 32.52 4.11
C LEU A 558 -25.29 32.12 4.93
N GLU A 559 -25.51 30.81 5.11
CA GLU A 559 -26.61 30.31 5.92
C GLU A 559 -26.40 30.63 7.41
N ASN A 560 -25.18 30.54 7.91
CA ASN A 560 -24.83 30.93 9.27
C ASN A 560 -24.96 32.45 9.48
N GLU A 561 -24.48 33.28 8.56
CA GLU A 561 -24.62 34.72 8.61
C GLU A 561 -26.09 35.16 8.57
N LYS A 562 -26.89 34.52 7.71
CA LYS A 562 -28.35 34.72 7.68
C LYS A 562 -28.99 34.41 9.01
N ASN A 563 -28.66 33.30 9.65
CA ASN A 563 -29.20 32.88 10.93
C ASN A 563 -28.79 33.83 12.05
N GLU A 564 -27.57 34.35 12.04
CA GLU A 564 -27.13 35.37 12.99
C GLU A 564 -27.86 36.70 12.81
N ILE A 565 -28.08 37.17 11.59
CA ILE A 565 -28.83 38.39 11.30
C ILE A 565 -30.29 38.26 11.83
N ILE A 566 -30.91 37.12 11.53
CA ILE A 566 -32.27 36.82 12.01
C ILE A 566 -32.33 36.82 13.56
N LYS A 567 -31.32 36.19 14.19
CA LYS A 567 -31.24 36.16 15.66
C LYS A 567 -31.11 37.55 16.26
N ARG A 568 -30.21 38.40 15.71
CA ARG A 568 -30.04 39.80 16.15
C ARG A 568 -31.33 40.61 15.99
N ALA A 569 -32.01 40.47 14.84
CA ALA A 569 -33.27 41.16 14.59
C ALA A 569 -34.37 40.79 15.63
N TYR A 570 -34.45 39.52 16.02
CA TYR A 570 -35.35 39.06 17.05
C TYR A 570 -34.97 39.60 18.45
N GLU A 571 -33.68 39.67 18.76
CA GLU A 571 -33.18 40.22 20.04
C GLU A 571 -33.47 41.73 20.14
N GLU A 572 -33.26 42.48 19.05
CA GLU A 572 -33.60 43.91 19.00
C GLU A 572 -35.10 44.15 19.15
N ALA A 573 -35.93 43.37 18.48
CA ALA A 573 -37.39 43.46 18.61
C ALA A 573 -37.88 43.11 20.02
N ASP A 574 -37.31 42.09 20.67
CA ASP A 574 -37.66 41.73 22.06
C ASP A 574 -37.27 42.85 23.04
N ASN A 575 -36.08 43.45 22.85
CA ASN A 575 -35.64 44.59 23.65
C ASN A 575 -36.53 45.83 23.44
N TYR A 576 -36.96 46.10 22.19
CA TYR A 576 -37.89 47.16 21.90
C TYR A 576 -39.25 46.96 22.62
N LEU A 577 -39.81 45.73 22.55
CA LEU A 577 -41.04 45.35 23.22
C LEU A 577 -40.93 45.48 24.76
N LYS A 578 -39.81 45.05 25.35
CA LYS A 578 -39.55 45.23 26.80
C LYS A 578 -39.55 46.71 27.21
N ASN A 579 -38.84 47.54 26.41
CA ASN A 579 -38.80 48.97 26.65
C ASN A 579 -40.18 49.61 26.54
N MET A 580 -41.00 49.20 25.57
CA MET A 580 -42.40 49.68 25.44
C MET A 580 -43.26 49.21 26.60
N GLN A 581 -43.12 47.96 27.07
CA GLN A 581 -43.85 47.49 28.28
C GLN A 581 -43.46 48.24 29.53
N ALA A 582 -42.15 48.55 29.71
CA ALA A 582 -41.70 49.37 30.84
C ALA A 582 -42.32 50.80 30.82
N LYS A 583 -42.32 51.41 29.61
CA LYS A 583 -42.96 52.72 29.41
C LYS A 583 -44.50 52.67 29.69
N ALA A 584 -45.17 51.62 29.20
CA ALA A 584 -46.59 51.41 29.45
C ALA A 584 -46.89 51.21 30.95
N LYS A 585 -46.05 50.42 31.64
CA LYS A 585 -46.15 50.20 33.09
C LYS A 585 -46.00 51.51 33.86
N ASN A 586 -45.01 52.35 33.53
CA ASN A 586 -44.78 53.64 34.14
C ASN A 586 -45.98 54.61 33.92
N LEU A 587 -46.61 54.53 32.75
CA LEU A 587 -47.83 55.30 32.45
C LEU A 587 -49.05 54.81 33.28
N ILE A 588 -49.21 53.49 33.43
CA ILE A 588 -50.25 52.88 34.26
C ILE A 588 -50.04 53.22 35.72
N ASP A 589 -48.78 53.19 36.20
CA ASP A 589 -48.50 53.58 37.60
C ASP A 589 -48.80 55.09 37.87
N LYS A 590 -48.59 55.98 36.86
CA LYS A 590 -48.96 57.37 36.88
C LYS A 590 -50.50 57.57 36.86
N ILE A 591 -51.22 56.77 36.10
CA ILE A 591 -52.71 56.84 36.04
C ILE A 591 -53.35 56.23 37.29
N ASN A 592 -52.73 55.27 37.95
CA ASN A 592 -53.24 54.71 39.22
C ASN A 592 -53.11 55.67 40.40
N SER A 593 -52.41 56.79 40.26
CA SER A 593 -52.35 57.88 41.24
C SER A 593 -53.50 58.87 41.11
N GLU A 594 -54.31 58.81 40.03
CA GLU A 594 -55.56 59.58 39.83
C GLU A 594 -56.75 58.62 39.62
N GLU A 595 -57.72 58.61 40.46
CA GLU A 595 -58.77 57.60 40.72
C GLU A 595 -59.77 57.31 39.59
N SER A 596 -59.46 57.46 38.29
CA SER A 596 -60.46 57.23 37.24
C SER A 596 -59.91 56.77 35.92
N LYS A 597 -59.50 55.53 35.79
CA LYS A 597 -59.39 54.78 34.53
C LYS A 597 -58.55 53.46 34.67
N LYS A 598 -58.83 52.69 35.71
CA LYS A 598 -58.11 51.44 36.00
C LYS A 598 -58.30 50.30 34.98
N GLU A 599 -59.43 50.33 34.25
CA GLU A 599 -59.78 49.19 33.37
C GLU A 599 -59.16 49.28 31.99
N ASP A 600 -59.01 50.46 31.42
CA ASP A 600 -58.36 50.65 30.07
C ASP A 600 -56.88 50.47 30.11
N ALA A 601 -56.19 50.86 31.19
CA ALA A 601 -54.74 50.66 31.32
C ALA A 601 -54.38 49.18 31.54
N LYS A 602 -55.27 48.43 32.24
CA LYS A 602 -55.06 46.98 32.45
C LYS A 602 -55.26 46.16 31.16
N ASN A 603 -56.18 46.59 30.32
CA ASN A 603 -56.41 45.98 29.00
C ASN A 603 -55.27 46.26 28.00
N ALA A 604 -54.69 47.47 28.02
CA ALA A 604 -53.48 47.80 27.21
C ALA A 604 -52.24 46.98 27.62
N GLN A 605 -52.07 46.75 28.95
CA GLN A 605 -50.97 45.90 29.43
C GLN A 605 -51.18 44.44 29.07
N ARG A 606 -52.37 43.89 29.10
CA ARG A 606 -52.71 42.55 28.67
C ARG A 606 -52.42 42.36 27.15
N SER A 607 -52.81 43.32 26.33
CA SER A 607 -52.55 43.28 24.87
C SER A 607 -51.10 43.35 24.55
N LEU A 608 -50.27 44.13 25.24
CA LEU A 608 -48.83 44.18 25.07
C LEU A 608 -48.15 42.87 25.51
N ASN A 609 -48.59 42.22 26.56
CA ASN A 609 -48.09 40.92 26.98
C ASN A 609 -48.47 39.83 25.99
N MET A 610 -49.66 39.79 25.42
CA MET A 610 -50.05 38.86 24.36
C MET A 610 -49.22 39.03 23.09
N LEU A 611 -48.94 40.27 22.65
CA LEU A 611 -48.09 40.58 21.53
C LEU A 611 -46.64 40.09 21.76
N ARG A 612 -46.15 40.27 23.00
CA ARG A 612 -44.81 39.77 23.36
C ARG A 612 -44.75 38.25 23.37
N GLU A 613 -45.70 37.53 23.90
CA GLU A 613 -45.77 36.08 23.94
C GLU A 613 -45.92 35.48 22.53
N SER A 614 -46.72 36.11 21.66
CA SER A 614 -46.83 35.69 20.26
C SER A 614 -45.47 35.83 19.51
N PHE A 615 -44.75 36.93 19.75
CA PHE A 615 -43.44 37.19 19.15
C PHE A 615 -42.38 36.21 19.67
N ILE A 616 -42.39 35.87 20.96
CA ILE A 616 -41.47 34.85 21.54
C ILE A 616 -41.78 33.47 20.99
N THR A 617 -43.05 33.17 20.71
CA THR A 617 -43.50 31.89 20.15
C THR A 617 -43.04 31.75 18.67
N ASP A 618 -43.15 32.86 17.91
CA ASP A 618 -42.67 32.92 16.53
C ASP A 618 -41.11 32.88 16.45
N LYS A 619 -40.40 33.52 17.41
CA LYS A 619 -38.94 33.37 17.58
C LYS A 619 -38.55 31.92 17.80
N LYS A 620 -39.24 31.18 18.68
CA LYS A 620 -39.00 29.76 18.94
C LYS A 620 -39.32 28.87 17.73
N LYS A 621 -40.25 29.23 16.88
CA LYS A 621 -40.60 28.50 15.66
C LYS A 621 -39.58 28.69 14.56
N ASN A 622 -39.01 29.90 14.39
CA ASN A 622 -38.09 30.22 13.31
C ASN A 622 -36.59 29.95 13.64
N VAL A 623 -36.23 29.85 14.94
CA VAL A 623 -34.86 29.57 15.44
C VAL A 623 -34.65 28.08 15.78
N LYS A 624 -35.68 27.23 15.66
CA LYS A 624 -35.46 25.79 15.80
C LYS A 624 -34.61 25.32 14.62
N GLU A 625 -33.33 25.01 14.92
CA GLU A 625 -32.60 23.98 14.19
C GLU A 625 -33.57 22.88 13.81
N LYS A 626 -33.61 22.50 12.54
CA LYS A 626 -34.28 21.28 12.11
C LYS A 626 -33.65 20.09 12.83
N LYS A 627 -34.05 19.84 14.08
CA LYS A 627 -33.99 18.51 14.65
C LYS A 627 -34.92 17.68 13.77
N ILE A 628 -34.34 16.81 12.98
CA ILE A 628 -35.04 15.78 12.22
C ILE A 628 -35.81 14.95 13.22
N ILE A 629 -37.15 15.17 13.25
CA ILE A 629 -38.05 14.30 13.98
C ILE A 629 -38.09 13.02 13.15
N THR A 630 -37.45 11.99 13.65
CA THR A 630 -37.68 10.60 13.22
C THR A 630 -39.12 10.25 13.61
N GLN A 631 -40.07 10.55 12.73
CA GLN A 631 -41.37 9.91 12.77
C GLN A 631 -41.18 8.55 12.11
N ASN A 632 -41.57 7.48 12.80
CA ASN A 632 -41.83 6.20 12.20
C ASN A 632 -42.86 6.37 11.09
N VAL A 633 -42.39 6.52 9.86
CA VAL A 633 -43.28 6.60 8.69
C VAL A 633 -43.22 5.22 8.04
N ASP A 634 -44.34 4.51 8.10
CA ASP A 634 -44.49 3.28 7.35
C ASP A 634 -44.37 3.56 5.84
N PHE A 635 -43.38 2.97 5.21
CA PHE A 635 -43.17 3.04 3.76
C PHE A 635 -43.87 1.86 3.08
N ALA A 636 -44.47 2.11 1.90
CA ALA A 636 -45.10 1.07 1.09
C ALA A 636 -44.37 0.89 -0.24
N VAL A 637 -44.36 -0.33 -0.75
CA VAL A 637 -43.79 -0.62 -2.06
C VAL A 637 -44.58 0.12 -3.13
N GLY A 638 -43.88 0.83 -4.01
CA GLY A 638 -44.48 1.65 -5.06
C GLY A 638 -44.60 3.14 -4.73
N GLU A 639 -44.31 3.60 -3.50
CA GLU A 639 -44.30 4.99 -3.12
C GLU A 639 -43.14 5.76 -3.70
N GLU A 640 -43.38 7.04 -4.00
CA GLU A 640 -42.34 7.98 -4.43
C GLU A 640 -41.69 8.64 -3.22
N VAL A 641 -40.37 8.54 -3.14
CA VAL A 641 -39.56 9.08 -2.04
C VAL A 641 -38.41 9.91 -2.58
N LEU A 642 -37.98 10.90 -1.81
CA LEU A 642 -36.74 11.64 -2.09
C LEU A 642 -35.60 10.95 -1.37
N VAL A 643 -34.57 10.50 -2.12
CA VAL A 643 -33.32 9.98 -1.56
C VAL A 643 -32.42 11.14 -1.21
N LYS A 644 -32.21 11.39 0.11
CA LYS A 644 -31.46 12.55 0.63
C LYS A 644 -30.01 12.58 0.15
N THR A 645 -29.36 11.42 0.11
CA THR A 645 -27.94 11.28 -0.27
C THR A 645 -27.66 11.71 -1.71
N MET A 646 -28.68 11.64 -2.59
CA MET A 646 -28.52 11.98 -4.00
C MET A 646 -29.44 13.17 -4.40
N ASN A 647 -30.26 13.67 -3.49
CA ASN A 647 -31.28 14.69 -3.74
C ASN A 647 -32.14 14.41 -4.98
N GLN A 648 -32.49 13.12 -5.18
CA GLN A 648 -33.25 12.64 -6.33
C GLN A 648 -34.51 11.87 -5.89
N ASN A 649 -35.59 12.03 -6.66
CA ASN A 649 -36.80 11.27 -6.43
C ASN A 649 -36.61 9.82 -6.95
N GLY A 650 -37.08 8.87 -6.15
CA GLY A 650 -37.06 7.46 -6.50
C GLY A 650 -38.35 6.77 -6.09
N LYS A 651 -38.58 5.58 -6.64
CA LYS A 651 -39.74 4.73 -6.34
C LYS A 651 -39.31 3.52 -5.54
N ILE A 652 -39.96 3.22 -4.45
CA ILE A 652 -39.69 2.06 -3.62
C ILE A 652 -40.03 0.79 -4.39
N LEU A 653 -39.04 -0.09 -4.59
CA LEU A 653 -39.21 -1.39 -5.25
C LEU A 653 -39.43 -2.52 -4.25
N LYS A 654 -38.70 -2.52 -3.13
CA LYS A 654 -38.75 -3.59 -2.12
C LYS A 654 -38.30 -3.05 -0.76
N ILE A 655 -38.97 -3.48 0.31
CA ILE A 655 -38.58 -3.22 1.69
C ILE A 655 -37.90 -4.49 2.23
N MET A 656 -36.73 -4.33 2.84
CA MET A 656 -35.91 -5.44 3.38
C MET A 656 -36.01 -5.47 4.91
N PRO A 657 -35.74 -6.61 5.57
CA PRO A 657 -35.95 -6.78 7.02
C PRO A 657 -35.08 -5.88 7.92
N ASP A 658 -33.98 -5.33 7.42
CA ASP A 658 -32.93 -4.63 8.21
C ASP A 658 -33.02 -3.11 8.11
N ASN A 659 -34.21 -2.49 8.10
CA ASN A 659 -34.40 -1.06 7.89
C ASN A 659 -33.77 -0.51 6.59
N ARG A 660 -33.61 -1.36 5.58
CA ARG A 660 -33.12 -0.99 4.26
C ARG A 660 -34.24 -1.08 3.22
N ILE A 661 -34.25 -0.11 2.33
CA ILE A 661 -35.25 -0.02 1.28
C ILE A 661 -34.55 0.06 -0.08
N GLN A 662 -34.97 -0.78 -1.00
CA GLN A 662 -34.50 -0.70 -2.38
C GLN A 662 -35.37 0.31 -3.14
N VAL A 663 -34.71 1.38 -3.59
CA VAL A 663 -35.33 2.49 -4.31
C VAL A 663 -34.76 2.54 -5.73
N GLN A 664 -35.64 2.69 -6.71
CA GLN A 664 -35.25 2.95 -8.09
C GLN A 664 -35.25 4.46 -8.35
N THR A 665 -34.06 4.99 -8.63
CA THR A 665 -33.86 6.38 -9.06
C THR A 665 -33.42 6.36 -10.53
N GLY A 666 -34.33 6.65 -11.45
CA GLY A 666 -34.07 6.50 -12.89
C GLY A 666 -33.79 5.06 -13.31
N ILE A 667 -32.61 4.79 -13.87
CA ILE A 667 -32.16 3.46 -14.30
C ILE A 667 -31.49 2.66 -13.16
N LEU A 668 -31.04 3.35 -12.09
CA LEU A 668 -30.30 2.75 -10.99
C LEU A 668 -31.24 2.22 -9.91
N LYS A 669 -30.92 1.01 -9.42
CA LYS A 669 -31.55 0.39 -8.25
C LYS A 669 -30.56 0.51 -7.08
N LEU A 670 -30.95 1.26 -6.05
CA LEU A 670 -30.11 1.54 -4.88
C LEU A 670 -30.76 0.94 -3.63
N VAL A 671 -29.94 0.44 -2.73
CA VAL A 671 -30.38 0.05 -1.38
C VAL A 671 -29.92 1.14 -0.43
N VAL A 672 -30.89 1.81 0.21
CA VAL A 672 -30.67 2.94 1.12
C VAL A 672 -31.32 2.66 2.47
N SER A 673 -30.83 3.31 3.53
CA SER A 673 -31.48 3.24 4.86
C SER A 673 -32.78 4.01 4.85
N THR A 674 -33.72 3.61 5.71
CA THR A 674 -34.99 4.35 5.97
C THR A 674 -34.73 5.79 6.39
N ASP A 675 -33.59 6.09 7.03
CA ASP A 675 -33.24 7.45 7.48
C ASP A 675 -32.79 8.36 6.32
N ASP A 676 -32.41 7.80 5.20
CA ASP A 676 -31.92 8.51 4.00
C ASP A 676 -33.02 8.82 2.99
N ILE A 677 -34.25 8.50 3.29
CA ILE A 677 -35.39 8.76 2.41
C ILE A 677 -36.48 9.60 3.09
N VAL A 678 -37.20 10.40 2.31
CA VAL A 678 -38.33 11.23 2.77
C VAL A 678 -39.53 11.02 1.87
N LYS A 679 -40.69 10.82 2.49
CA LYS A 679 -41.95 10.67 1.76
C LYS A 679 -42.36 11.99 1.11
N ILE A 680 -42.62 11.97 -0.19
CA ILE A 680 -43.08 13.17 -0.91
C ILE A 680 -44.60 13.27 -0.76
N GLN A 681 -45.07 14.24 0.05
CA GLN A 681 -46.51 14.54 0.16
C GLN A 681 -46.96 15.31 -1.09
N LYS A 682 -47.85 14.71 -1.87
CA LYS A 682 -48.54 15.40 -2.97
C LYS A 682 -49.54 16.41 -2.42
N LYS A 683 -49.24 17.71 -2.47
CA LYS A 683 -50.28 18.76 -2.40
C LYS A 683 -51.15 18.67 -3.64
N LYS A 684 -52.45 18.40 -3.45
CA LYS A 684 -53.45 18.51 -4.51
C LYS A 684 -53.52 19.96 -4.99
N THR A 685 -53.01 20.22 -6.20
CA THR A 685 -53.35 21.39 -7.00
C THR A 685 -53.84 20.93 -8.35
N ASN A 686 -54.87 21.58 -8.83
CA ASN A 686 -55.65 21.27 -10.01
C ASN A 686 -54.81 21.15 -11.28
N LYS A 687 -55.25 20.21 -12.09
CA LYS A 687 -55.11 20.04 -13.54
C LYS A 687 -54.43 21.17 -14.31
N PHE A 688 -53.20 20.91 -14.78
CA PHE A 688 -52.90 21.11 -16.20
C PHE A 688 -52.11 19.88 -16.71
N LYS A 689 -52.52 19.43 -17.87
CA LYS A 689 -51.93 18.33 -18.60
C LYS A 689 -50.50 18.72 -18.99
N ASN A 690 -49.50 17.85 -18.83
CA ASN A 690 -48.71 17.35 -19.92
C ASN A 690 -47.25 16.99 -19.57
N PHE A 691 -46.87 15.97 -20.24
CA PHE A 691 -45.57 15.52 -20.73
C PHE A 691 -44.61 14.82 -19.78
N ALA A 692 -44.50 13.55 -20.11
CA ALA A 692 -43.44 12.67 -19.67
C ALA A 692 -42.05 13.27 -19.90
N SER A 693 -41.27 13.44 -18.84
CA SER A 693 -39.86 13.79 -18.93
C SER A 693 -39.01 12.53 -18.84
N LEU A 694 -38.55 12.06 -19.99
CA LEU A 694 -37.41 11.17 -20.09
C LEU A 694 -36.13 11.95 -19.74
N LYS A 695 -35.35 11.43 -18.84
CA LYS A 695 -34.07 12.02 -18.43
C LYS A 695 -33.04 11.96 -19.55
N ARG A 696 -32.50 13.12 -19.82
CA ARG A 696 -31.43 13.40 -20.79
C ARG A 696 -30.08 13.04 -20.25
N THR A 697 -29.35 12.20 -20.95
CA THR A 697 -27.89 12.25 -21.04
C THR A 697 -27.56 13.19 -22.21
N SER A 698 -26.79 14.24 -21.94
CA SER A 698 -26.43 15.35 -22.85
C SER A 698 -27.61 16.09 -23.47
N GLN A 699 -27.71 17.39 -23.18
CA GLN A 699 -28.76 18.29 -23.69
C GLN A 699 -28.64 18.45 -25.21
N VAL A 700 -29.28 17.58 -25.97
CA VAL A 700 -29.67 17.95 -27.33
C VAL A 700 -30.91 18.81 -27.18
N ARG A 701 -30.88 20.06 -27.60
CA ARG A 701 -32.06 20.94 -27.68
C ARG A 701 -32.92 20.49 -28.85
N GLY A 702 -34.24 20.64 -28.77
CA GLY A 702 -35.17 20.34 -29.87
C GLY A 702 -35.02 21.31 -31.05
N GLU A 703 -34.04 22.22 -31.02
CA GLU A 703 -33.73 23.22 -32.03
C GLU A 703 -32.23 23.31 -32.25
N ILE A 704 -31.81 23.59 -33.51
CA ILE A 704 -30.45 23.88 -33.90
C ILE A 704 -30.40 25.24 -34.63
N ASP A 705 -29.46 26.10 -34.26
CA ASP A 705 -29.25 27.42 -34.87
C ASP A 705 -28.01 27.38 -35.77
N LEU A 706 -28.23 27.50 -37.08
CA LEU A 706 -27.22 27.45 -38.11
C LEU A 706 -26.96 28.83 -38.76
N ARG A 707 -27.50 29.91 -38.16
CA ARG A 707 -27.32 31.27 -38.69
C ARG A 707 -25.86 31.69 -38.61
N GLY A 708 -25.36 32.31 -39.70
CA GLY A 708 -23.98 32.78 -39.79
C GLY A 708 -22.93 31.77 -40.22
N MET A 709 -23.32 30.49 -40.35
CA MET A 709 -22.44 29.44 -40.88
C MET A 709 -22.41 29.47 -42.42
N ASN A 710 -21.29 28.98 -42.98
CA ASN A 710 -21.29 28.70 -44.44
C ASN A 710 -22.09 27.41 -44.73
N ALA A 711 -22.46 27.19 -46.00
CA ALA A 711 -23.37 26.10 -46.35
C ALA A 711 -22.84 24.71 -46.04
N ASP A 712 -21.53 24.49 -46.23
CA ASP A 712 -20.90 23.17 -46.00
C ASP A 712 -20.71 22.87 -44.52
N GLU A 713 -20.34 23.87 -43.72
CA GLU A 713 -20.27 23.76 -42.25
C GLU A 713 -21.65 23.51 -41.64
N ALA A 714 -22.68 24.22 -42.13
CA ALA A 714 -24.04 24.03 -41.63
C ALA A 714 -24.59 22.62 -41.91
N ILE A 715 -24.26 22.03 -43.06
CA ILE A 715 -24.67 20.67 -43.38
C ILE A 715 -23.94 19.65 -42.45
N ALA A 716 -22.65 19.80 -42.21
CA ALA A 716 -21.90 18.91 -41.33
C ALA A 716 -22.41 18.96 -39.89
N GLU A 717 -22.72 20.17 -39.37
CA GLU A 717 -23.27 20.36 -38.03
C GLU A 717 -24.70 19.79 -37.95
N LEU A 718 -25.51 19.99 -38.98
CA LEU A 718 -26.86 19.44 -39.07
C LEU A 718 -26.86 17.92 -39.10
N GLU A 719 -25.94 17.29 -39.82
CA GLU A 719 -25.79 15.83 -39.86
C GLU A 719 -25.48 15.24 -38.48
N THR A 720 -24.53 15.82 -37.77
CA THR A 720 -24.17 15.47 -36.41
C THR A 720 -25.32 15.66 -35.43
N TYR A 721 -26.08 16.73 -35.58
CA TYR A 721 -27.27 17.03 -34.77
C TYR A 721 -28.40 16.04 -35.02
N MET A 722 -28.67 15.70 -36.30
CA MET A 722 -29.72 14.72 -36.71
C MET A 722 -29.47 13.34 -36.09
N ASP A 723 -28.22 12.86 -36.12
CA ASP A 723 -27.86 11.59 -35.47
C ASP A 723 -28.13 11.62 -33.95
N ARG A 724 -27.82 12.71 -33.29
CA ARG A 724 -28.09 12.89 -31.85
C ARG A 724 -29.59 13.05 -31.55
N ALA A 725 -30.32 13.75 -32.40
CA ALA A 725 -31.75 13.98 -32.22
C ALA A 725 -32.54 12.66 -32.34
N MET A 726 -32.15 11.78 -33.28
CA MET A 726 -32.71 10.43 -33.41
C MET A 726 -32.46 9.57 -32.16
N LEU A 727 -31.26 9.61 -31.60
CA LEU A 727 -30.92 8.85 -30.38
C LEU A 727 -31.66 9.35 -29.12
N THR A 728 -32.13 10.60 -29.13
CA THR A 728 -32.88 11.19 -28.00
C THR A 728 -34.41 11.07 -28.16
N GLY A 729 -34.90 10.53 -29.28
CA GLY A 729 -36.31 10.25 -29.49
C GLY A 729 -37.19 11.50 -29.76
N TYR A 730 -36.61 12.58 -30.32
CA TYR A 730 -37.42 13.70 -30.77
C TYR A 730 -38.28 13.28 -31.96
N HIS A 731 -39.56 13.68 -31.92
CA HIS A 731 -40.49 13.47 -33.04
C HIS A 731 -40.45 14.64 -34.02
N GLU A 732 -40.26 15.88 -33.51
CA GLU A 732 -40.09 17.08 -34.28
C GLU A 732 -38.89 17.89 -33.80
N ILE A 733 -38.14 18.48 -34.71
CA ILE A 733 -37.01 19.35 -34.48
C ILE A 733 -37.10 20.64 -35.30
N TYR A 734 -36.50 21.71 -34.81
CA TYR A 734 -36.48 23.03 -35.44
C TYR A 734 -35.10 23.37 -35.92
N ILE A 735 -34.95 23.74 -37.21
CA ILE A 735 -33.68 24.13 -37.82
C ILE A 735 -33.75 25.62 -38.17
N ILE A 736 -33.01 26.46 -37.46
CA ILE A 736 -33.00 27.90 -37.62
C ILE A 736 -31.85 28.30 -38.55
N HIS A 737 -32.15 28.69 -39.78
CA HIS A 737 -31.17 29.07 -40.78
C HIS A 737 -31.26 30.58 -41.20
N GLY A 738 -32.24 31.28 -40.67
CA GLY A 738 -32.44 32.70 -40.94
C GLY A 738 -33.06 33.01 -42.33
N LYS A 739 -33.43 34.30 -42.52
CA LYS A 739 -34.11 34.78 -43.74
C LYS A 739 -33.15 35.35 -44.79
N GLY A 740 -31.82 35.42 -44.57
CA GLY A 740 -30.80 36.08 -45.39
C GLY A 740 -30.91 35.83 -46.90
N THR A 741 -29.84 35.48 -47.57
CA THR A 741 -29.76 35.25 -49.04
C THR A 741 -30.51 33.99 -49.52
N MET A 742 -31.17 33.26 -48.64
CA MET A 742 -31.85 31.99 -48.90
C MET A 742 -30.95 30.82 -49.35
N VAL A 743 -29.66 31.03 -49.50
CA VAL A 743 -28.70 30.02 -49.93
C VAL A 743 -28.62 28.87 -48.89
N LEU A 744 -28.51 29.22 -47.63
CA LEU A 744 -28.44 28.22 -46.54
C LEU A 744 -29.72 27.40 -46.43
N ARG A 745 -30.90 28.04 -46.52
CA ARG A 745 -32.20 27.34 -46.54
C ARG A 745 -32.28 26.38 -47.71
N LYS A 746 -31.87 26.78 -48.94
CA LYS A 746 -31.92 25.92 -50.12
C LYS A 746 -31.03 24.69 -49.94
N LYS A 747 -29.83 24.82 -49.42
CA LYS A 747 -28.91 23.69 -49.15
C LYS A 747 -29.42 22.76 -48.05
N ILE A 748 -29.96 23.32 -46.96
CA ILE A 748 -30.59 22.51 -45.89
C ILE A 748 -31.80 21.73 -46.44
N HIS A 749 -32.68 22.32 -47.22
CA HIS A 749 -33.81 21.64 -47.80
C HIS A 749 -33.39 20.55 -48.81
N GLU A 750 -32.30 20.76 -49.57
CA GLU A 750 -31.72 19.77 -50.47
C GLU A 750 -31.18 18.55 -49.66
N TYR A 751 -30.49 18.76 -48.56
CA TYR A 751 -30.02 17.73 -47.62
C TYR A 751 -31.18 16.99 -46.98
N LEU A 752 -32.20 17.65 -46.45
CA LEU A 752 -33.37 17.04 -45.82
C LEU A 752 -34.17 16.14 -46.75
N ARG A 753 -34.24 16.46 -48.06
CA ARG A 753 -34.89 15.60 -49.09
C ARG A 753 -34.18 14.26 -49.27
N THR A 754 -32.85 14.22 -49.07
CA THR A 754 -32.05 13.02 -49.32
C THR A 754 -31.78 12.26 -48.01
N SER A 755 -32.08 12.85 -46.86
CA SER A 755 -31.76 12.28 -45.54
C SER A 755 -32.70 11.13 -45.19
N LYS A 756 -32.13 9.99 -44.79
CA LYS A 756 -32.87 8.78 -44.34
C LYS A 756 -33.64 8.96 -43.04
N TYR A 757 -33.33 10.01 -42.29
CA TYR A 757 -33.89 10.26 -40.92
C TYR A 757 -35.15 11.12 -40.97
N VAL A 758 -35.49 11.76 -42.10
CA VAL A 758 -36.58 12.70 -42.28
C VAL A 758 -37.80 12.03 -42.80
N ALA A 759 -38.94 12.19 -42.13
CA ALA A 759 -40.23 11.75 -42.60
C ALA A 759 -40.86 12.87 -43.47
N GLU A 760 -40.92 14.08 -42.94
CA GLU A 760 -41.46 15.28 -43.60
C GLU A 760 -40.78 16.52 -43.07
N PHE A 761 -40.70 17.60 -43.85
CA PHE A 761 -40.26 18.90 -43.40
C PHE A 761 -41.08 20.03 -44.02
N LYS A 762 -41.26 21.10 -43.26
CA LYS A 762 -42.03 22.28 -43.69
C LYS A 762 -41.44 23.56 -43.09
N ASP A 763 -41.73 24.74 -43.68
CA ASP A 763 -41.42 26.01 -43.07
C ASP A 763 -42.21 26.19 -41.75
N ALA A 764 -41.59 26.78 -40.72
CA ALA A 764 -42.24 27.03 -39.46
C ALA A 764 -43.36 28.07 -39.59
N ASN A 765 -44.32 28.08 -38.64
CA ASN A 765 -45.38 29.05 -38.60
C ASN A 765 -44.81 30.50 -38.40
N GLN A 766 -45.56 31.52 -38.76
CA GLN A 766 -45.11 32.93 -38.65
C GLN A 766 -44.65 33.30 -37.24
N ASN A 767 -45.26 32.74 -36.20
CA ASN A 767 -44.91 32.94 -34.78
C ASN A 767 -43.67 32.11 -34.31
N GLU A 768 -43.17 31.20 -35.10
CA GLU A 768 -42.07 30.25 -34.81
C GLU A 768 -40.84 30.49 -35.69
N GLY A 769 -40.76 31.62 -36.34
CA GLY A 769 -39.61 32.02 -37.21
C GLY A 769 -39.95 32.08 -38.72
N GLY A 770 -41.09 31.56 -39.14
CA GLY A 770 -41.57 31.60 -40.55
C GLY A 770 -40.56 30.97 -41.52
N VAL A 771 -40.37 31.59 -42.69
CA VAL A 771 -39.40 31.13 -43.73
C VAL A 771 -37.92 31.12 -43.31
N GLY A 772 -37.58 31.58 -42.09
CA GLY A 772 -36.23 31.54 -41.53
C GLY A 772 -35.95 30.31 -40.64
N CYS A 773 -36.95 29.46 -40.44
CA CYS A 773 -36.86 28.24 -39.66
C CYS A 773 -37.60 27.08 -40.38
N THR A 774 -36.99 25.89 -40.37
CA THR A 774 -37.60 24.68 -40.96
C THR A 774 -37.93 23.69 -39.85
N VAL A 775 -39.16 23.20 -39.81
CA VAL A 775 -39.61 22.14 -38.89
C VAL A 775 -39.45 20.80 -39.60
N VAL A 776 -38.81 19.86 -38.96
CA VAL A 776 -38.53 18.55 -39.50
C VAL A 776 -39.16 17.48 -38.59
N THR A 777 -40.00 16.62 -39.17
CA THR A 777 -40.52 15.44 -38.50
C THR A 777 -39.57 14.27 -38.79
N LEU A 778 -39.08 13.66 -37.75
CA LEU A 778 -38.19 12.50 -37.81
C LEU A 778 -38.98 11.19 -37.94
N LYS A 779 -38.37 10.18 -38.59
CA LYS A 779 -38.95 8.85 -38.78
C LYS A 779 -39.03 8.04 -37.51
#